data_394222b1b47e5282ae114adea3f7b5e0
#
_entry.id   394222b1b47e5282ae114adea3f7b5e0
#
_cell.length_a   1.000
_cell.length_b   1.000
_cell.length_c   1.000
_cell.angle_alpha   90.00
_cell.angle_beta   90.00
_cell.angle_gamma   90.00
#
_symmetry.space_group_name_H-M   'P 1'
#
loop_
_entity.id
_entity.type
_entity.pdbx_description
1 polymer ?
#
loop_
_entity_poly.entity_id
_entity_poly.type
_entity_poly.pdbx_seq_one_letter_code
_entity_poly.pdbx_strand_id
1 'polypeptide(L)'
;SLDPAKRLQMREDIASRNGISLRSLYRYEAAFKKANPLFSVLTPNIDRQSGQIIPTGSLIGYSHVKDTAAVNEILAMPQVKATLPRNARLLWEMKPNGEVIALHAIKITTRDGKAPLDGGAVVDARQEYEHNSGRPVVSMNMNGEGAKVWARLTKENVGHSIAIVLDGYVCSSPNVNDEIKGGSSQISGQFDVKEAQDLANILKSGKLPAPARIIADEIVGPSLGSESIQSGMWSFVIAFCLVLVYMLFFYSKGAGLAADIALFTNLFFLFGVLASIGAVLTLPGIAGIVLTMGMSVDANVLIYERIQEELRAGKGLRLAIKEGYKQAYSAIIDGNVTTLLTGFILYYFGEGPIKGFATTLIIGIFTSLFCAIFITRIILDNASKKNDNVRFTTPFTANWLRDVHFPFLERRKVGYTVSGIITVVCLVSMFTRGFDKGIDFVGGRTYTVAFDQPVEVEKVAESLAAVYGSAPEVKTFGGDNQVRITTKYKIEDEGTEADDEVEALLYEGLKSYLPDGTSKEVFLSDYRQMSQKVGPAVAEDVTRAAIWSVIFALLVIFVYIMVRFSKWQYGAGAVLGLAHNTIVVLGLFSLLAGFLPFSLEIDQAFIAAILTVVGYSINDTVVVFDRIREYHHLYPKRDDLEVTDAALNSTLRRTFSTSLSTLVVLLAIFIFGGTSIKGFVFALLIGIIVGTYSSLFVATPLAYEFRKRFGKKETTVVKK
;
A
#
# COMPACT_ATOMS: atom_id res chain seq x y z
N SER A 1 -39.34 3.93 -7.61
CA SER A 1 -40.06 2.77 -8.18
C SER A 1 -41.40 2.64 -7.50
N LEU A 2 -42.50 2.72 -8.26
CA LEU A 2 -43.84 2.47 -7.74
C LEU A 2 -43.95 1.01 -7.27
N ASP A 3 -44.52 0.80 -6.07
CA ASP A 3 -44.90 -0.50 -5.54
C ASP A 3 -45.60 -1.34 -6.62
N PRO A 4 -45.25 -2.63 -6.80
CA PRO A 4 -45.89 -3.52 -7.80
C PRO A 4 -47.41 -3.49 -7.78
N ALA A 5 -48.03 -3.37 -6.59
CA ALA A 5 -49.48 -3.24 -6.43
C ALA A 5 -50.03 -1.93 -7.02
N LYS A 6 -49.38 -0.81 -6.80
CA LYS A 6 -49.73 0.49 -7.39
C LYS A 6 -49.56 0.52 -8.91
N ARG A 7 -48.54 -0.18 -9.44
CA ARG A 7 -48.37 -0.34 -10.90
C ARG A 7 -49.51 -1.15 -11.53
N LEU A 8 -49.92 -2.22 -10.87
CA LEU A 8 -51.04 -3.02 -11.36
C LEU A 8 -52.35 -2.22 -11.36
N GLN A 9 -52.65 -1.55 -10.27
CA GLN A 9 -53.84 -0.70 -10.16
C GLN A 9 -53.88 0.42 -11.20
N MET A 10 -52.74 1.07 -11.45
CA MET A 10 -52.62 2.09 -12.50
C MET A 10 -52.86 1.54 -13.90
N ARG A 11 -52.39 0.31 -14.18
CA ARG A 11 -52.66 -0.37 -15.44
C ARG A 11 -54.10 -0.79 -15.61
N GLU A 12 -54.74 -1.23 -14.55
CA GLU A 12 -56.15 -1.55 -14.51
C GLU A 12 -57.00 -0.30 -14.82
N ASP A 13 -56.66 0.83 -14.21
CA ASP A 13 -57.32 2.13 -14.46
C ASP A 13 -57.16 2.57 -15.92
N ILE A 14 -55.93 2.45 -16.49
CA ILE A 14 -55.66 2.80 -17.89
C ILE A 14 -56.45 1.87 -18.84
N ALA A 15 -56.45 0.58 -18.57
CA ALA A 15 -57.17 -0.40 -19.38
C ALA A 15 -58.67 -0.12 -19.35
N SER A 16 -59.24 0.16 -18.17
CA SER A 16 -60.66 0.51 -17.98
C SER A 16 -61.05 1.79 -18.69
N ARG A 17 -60.27 2.87 -18.57
CA ARG A 17 -60.51 4.15 -19.23
C ARG A 17 -60.49 4.07 -20.75
N ASN A 18 -59.71 3.18 -21.32
CA ASN A 18 -59.57 3.00 -22.76
C ASN A 18 -60.42 1.84 -23.30
N GLY A 19 -61.24 1.17 -22.48
CA GLY A 19 -62.12 0.08 -22.90
C GLY A 19 -61.37 -1.16 -23.43
N ILE A 20 -60.12 -1.37 -23.00
CA ILE A 20 -59.28 -2.51 -23.43
C ILE A 20 -59.01 -3.44 -22.26
N SER A 21 -58.79 -4.75 -22.58
CA SER A 21 -58.41 -5.69 -21.53
C SER A 21 -56.99 -5.42 -21.03
N LEU A 22 -56.72 -5.74 -19.77
CA LEU A 22 -55.38 -5.65 -19.19
C LEU A 22 -54.33 -6.43 -20.04
N ARG A 23 -54.74 -7.58 -20.58
CA ARG A 23 -53.91 -8.40 -21.48
C ARG A 23 -53.61 -7.70 -22.81
N SER A 24 -54.55 -6.92 -23.33
CA SER A 24 -54.33 -6.11 -24.54
C SER A 24 -53.40 -4.94 -24.25
N LEU A 25 -53.53 -4.29 -23.09
CA LEU A 25 -52.63 -3.22 -22.64
C LEU A 25 -51.20 -3.73 -22.53
N TYR A 26 -50.94 -4.91 -21.93
CA TYR A 26 -49.62 -5.50 -21.89
C TYR A 26 -49.03 -5.84 -23.27
N ARG A 27 -49.90 -6.28 -24.22
CA ARG A 27 -49.48 -6.50 -25.61
C ARG A 27 -49.09 -5.20 -26.31
N TYR A 28 -49.84 -4.14 -26.10
CA TYR A 28 -49.53 -2.82 -26.65
C TYR A 28 -48.27 -2.23 -26.02
N GLU A 29 -48.09 -2.32 -24.71
CA GLU A 29 -46.83 -1.93 -24.06
C GLU A 29 -45.63 -2.70 -24.60
N ALA A 30 -45.73 -4.02 -24.75
CA ALA A 30 -44.65 -4.84 -25.27
C ALA A 30 -44.31 -4.52 -26.73
N ALA A 31 -45.37 -4.33 -27.58
CA ALA A 31 -45.19 -3.94 -28.98
C ALA A 31 -44.57 -2.55 -29.10
N PHE A 32 -45.02 -1.59 -28.28
CA PHE A 32 -44.46 -0.24 -28.23
C PHE A 32 -42.99 -0.22 -27.79
N LYS A 33 -42.64 -0.95 -26.73
CA LYS A 33 -41.26 -1.09 -26.27
C LYS A 33 -40.36 -1.74 -27.33
N LYS A 34 -40.88 -2.77 -28.04
CA LYS A 34 -40.16 -3.39 -29.14
C LYS A 34 -39.92 -2.45 -30.32
N ALA A 35 -40.88 -1.61 -30.64
CA ALA A 35 -40.79 -0.62 -31.69
C ALA A 35 -39.93 0.60 -31.31
N ASN A 36 -39.84 0.87 -29.99
CA ASN A 36 -39.15 2.03 -29.44
C ASN A 36 -38.22 1.58 -28.27
N PRO A 37 -37.10 0.97 -28.57
CA PRO A 37 -36.20 0.37 -27.56
C PRO A 37 -35.70 1.40 -26.52
N LEU A 38 -35.53 2.66 -26.90
CA LEU A 38 -35.13 3.71 -25.97
C LEU A 38 -36.10 3.88 -24.78
N PHE A 39 -37.43 3.78 -25.02
CA PHE A 39 -38.42 3.87 -23.97
C PHE A 39 -38.47 2.67 -23.01
N SER A 40 -37.76 1.60 -23.31
CA SER A 40 -37.64 0.47 -22.40
C SER A 40 -36.58 0.73 -21.31
N VAL A 41 -35.56 1.54 -21.61
CA VAL A 41 -34.41 1.80 -20.74
C VAL A 41 -34.30 3.25 -20.26
N LEU A 42 -34.97 4.20 -20.98
CA LEU A 42 -35.05 5.62 -20.60
C LEU A 42 -36.48 6.01 -20.30
N THR A 43 -36.77 6.48 -19.09
CA THR A 43 -38.06 7.04 -18.71
C THR A 43 -38.09 8.54 -19.03
N PRO A 44 -38.90 9.01 -20.00
CA PRO A 44 -38.93 10.42 -20.36
C PRO A 44 -39.49 11.27 -19.22
N ASN A 45 -39.06 12.53 -19.17
CA ASN A 45 -39.60 13.53 -18.22
C ASN A 45 -40.98 13.98 -18.66
N ILE A 46 -42.01 13.36 -18.10
CA ILE A 46 -43.41 13.58 -18.45
C ILE A 46 -44.17 14.15 -17.25
N ASP A 47 -44.99 15.17 -17.49
CA ASP A 47 -45.94 15.66 -16.49
C ASP A 47 -46.97 14.56 -16.19
N ARG A 48 -47.07 14.18 -14.92
CA ARG A 48 -47.94 13.10 -14.47
C ARG A 48 -49.44 13.42 -14.58
N GLN A 49 -49.82 14.72 -14.67
CA GLN A 49 -51.21 15.15 -14.77
C GLN A 49 -51.67 15.27 -16.23
N SER A 50 -50.85 15.86 -17.09
CA SER A 50 -51.19 16.11 -18.49
C SER A 50 -50.73 15.02 -19.46
N GLY A 51 -49.79 14.15 -19.03
CA GLY A 51 -49.15 13.15 -19.89
C GLY A 51 -48.26 13.74 -20.99
N GLN A 52 -48.05 15.06 -20.97
CA GLN A 52 -47.21 15.75 -21.95
C GLN A 52 -45.74 15.77 -21.47
N ILE A 53 -44.78 15.76 -22.41
CA ILE A 53 -43.37 15.95 -22.09
C ILE A 53 -43.20 17.35 -21.52
N ILE A 54 -42.59 17.43 -20.33
CA ILE A 54 -42.32 18.72 -19.68
C ILE A 54 -41.16 19.39 -20.46
N PRO A 55 -41.40 20.50 -21.18
CA PRO A 55 -40.37 21.18 -21.91
C PRO A 55 -39.51 22.09 -21.03
N THR A 56 -39.22 21.66 -19.81
CA THR A 56 -38.50 22.49 -18.83
C THR A 56 -37.05 22.01 -18.69
N GLY A 57 -36.16 22.92 -19.01
CA GLY A 57 -34.73 22.75 -18.79
C GLY A 57 -34.06 21.75 -19.72
N SER A 58 -32.92 21.27 -19.32
CA SER A 58 -32.07 20.34 -20.07
C SER A 58 -32.45 18.87 -19.89
N LEU A 59 -33.30 18.51 -18.94
CA LEU A 59 -33.63 17.14 -18.55
C LEU A 59 -34.51 16.43 -19.58
N ILE A 60 -33.97 15.35 -20.18
CA ILE A 60 -34.69 14.49 -21.13
C ILE A 60 -35.47 13.40 -20.40
N GLY A 61 -34.83 12.74 -19.45
CA GLY A 61 -35.40 11.60 -18.75
C GLY A 61 -34.45 10.96 -17.77
N TYR A 62 -34.88 9.84 -17.19
CA TYR A 62 -34.18 9.08 -16.18
C TYR A 62 -33.95 7.65 -16.66
N SER A 63 -32.80 7.08 -16.33
CA SER A 63 -32.49 5.67 -16.57
C SER A 63 -31.94 5.02 -15.29
N HIS A 64 -32.01 3.69 -15.17
CA HIS A 64 -31.24 3.01 -14.17
C HIS A 64 -29.74 3.09 -14.50
N VAL A 65 -28.89 3.22 -13.51
CA VAL A 65 -27.43 3.30 -13.68
C VAL A 65 -26.90 2.12 -14.51
N LYS A 66 -27.42 0.91 -14.28
CA LYS A 66 -27.07 -0.29 -15.03
C LYS A 66 -27.51 -0.30 -16.51
N ASP A 67 -28.49 0.53 -16.88
CA ASP A 67 -29.03 0.60 -18.25
C ASP A 67 -28.41 1.74 -19.06
N THR A 68 -27.49 2.52 -18.50
CA THR A 68 -26.83 3.67 -19.18
C THR A 68 -26.06 3.25 -20.41
N ALA A 69 -25.38 2.09 -20.38
CA ALA A 69 -24.69 1.55 -21.55
C ALA A 69 -25.64 1.28 -22.72
N ALA A 70 -26.77 0.63 -22.46
CA ALA A 70 -27.79 0.34 -23.47
C ALA A 70 -28.39 1.63 -24.06
N VAL A 71 -28.62 2.66 -23.21
CA VAL A 71 -29.05 3.99 -23.68
C VAL A 71 -28.00 4.62 -24.60
N ASN A 72 -26.72 4.57 -24.20
CA ASN A 72 -25.62 5.12 -25.00
C ASN A 72 -25.48 4.42 -26.34
N GLU A 73 -25.62 3.10 -26.41
CA GLU A 73 -25.60 2.33 -27.67
C GLU A 73 -26.74 2.77 -28.60
N ILE A 74 -27.96 2.90 -28.08
CA ILE A 74 -29.11 3.35 -28.85
C ILE A 74 -28.89 4.78 -29.37
N LEU A 75 -28.41 5.68 -28.55
CA LEU A 75 -28.14 7.08 -28.87
C LEU A 75 -26.97 7.21 -29.87
N ALA A 76 -26.03 6.26 -29.92
CA ALA A 76 -24.92 6.21 -30.83
C ALA A 76 -25.33 5.73 -32.25
N MET A 77 -26.48 5.09 -32.41
CA MET A 77 -26.98 4.60 -33.70
C MET A 77 -27.06 5.73 -34.73
N PRO A 78 -26.60 5.53 -35.98
CA PRO A 78 -26.63 6.57 -37.01
C PRO A 78 -28.01 7.12 -37.29
N GLN A 79 -29.06 6.30 -37.18
CA GLN A 79 -30.45 6.66 -37.39
C GLN A 79 -30.94 7.64 -36.28
N VAL A 80 -30.54 7.42 -35.01
CA VAL A 80 -30.90 8.28 -33.89
C VAL A 80 -30.08 9.58 -33.96
N LYS A 81 -28.79 9.49 -34.24
CA LYS A 81 -27.95 10.68 -34.45
C LYS A 81 -28.46 11.60 -35.55
N ALA A 82 -29.02 11.05 -36.62
CA ALA A 82 -29.58 11.83 -37.71
C ALA A 82 -30.85 12.62 -37.31
N THR A 83 -31.58 12.19 -36.28
CA THR A 83 -32.78 12.87 -35.76
C THR A 83 -32.49 13.94 -34.72
N LEU A 84 -31.30 13.87 -34.10
CA LEU A 84 -30.90 14.85 -33.10
C LEU A 84 -30.40 16.15 -33.74
N PRO A 85 -30.69 17.32 -33.14
CA PRO A 85 -30.12 18.59 -33.60
C PRO A 85 -28.57 18.53 -33.54
N ARG A 86 -27.92 19.03 -34.63
CA ARG A 86 -26.44 19.02 -34.71
C ARG A 86 -25.74 19.77 -33.57
N ASN A 87 -26.43 20.68 -32.93
CA ASN A 87 -25.94 21.50 -31.82
C ASN A 87 -26.41 20.98 -30.44
N ALA A 88 -26.96 19.77 -30.35
CA ALA A 88 -27.30 19.12 -29.09
C ALA A 88 -26.26 18.07 -28.74
N ARG A 89 -25.86 18.07 -27.45
CA ARG A 89 -25.05 17.02 -26.83
C ARG A 89 -25.83 16.43 -25.67
N LEU A 90 -25.88 15.11 -25.60
CA LEU A 90 -26.58 14.39 -24.54
C LEU A 90 -25.55 13.97 -23.49
N LEU A 91 -25.74 14.36 -22.24
CA LEU A 91 -24.80 14.11 -21.15
C LEU A 91 -25.54 13.60 -19.92
N TRP A 92 -24.94 12.64 -19.24
CA TRP A 92 -25.45 12.13 -17.98
C TRP A 92 -25.14 13.08 -16.83
N GLU A 93 -25.99 13.05 -15.79
CA GLU A 93 -25.68 13.69 -14.52
C GLU A 93 -24.50 13.00 -13.83
N MET A 94 -23.68 13.73 -13.09
CA MET A 94 -22.48 13.20 -12.45
C MET A 94 -22.81 12.24 -11.30
N LYS A 95 -23.84 12.55 -10.51
CA LYS A 95 -24.24 11.74 -9.36
C LYS A 95 -25.62 11.11 -9.59
N PRO A 96 -25.74 9.78 -9.47
CA PRO A 96 -27.03 9.12 -9.51
C PRO A 96 -27.83 9.44 -8.23
N ASN A 97 -29.14 9.56 -8.38
CA ASN A 97 -30.05 9.66 -7.26
C ASN A 97 -30.60 8.25 -6.93
N GLY A 98 -29.91 7.57 -5.99
CA GLY A 98 -30.12 6.16 -5.72
C GLY A 98 -29.72 5.28 -6.90
N GLU A 99 -30.65 4.50 -7.44
CA GLU A 99 -30.40 3.62 -8.60
C GLU A 99 -30.67 4.30 -9.96
N VAL A 100 -31.01 5.59 -9.96
CA VAL A 100 -31.48 6.30 -11.17
C VAL A 100 -30.58 7.48 -11.45
N ILE A 101 -30.26 7.68 -12.73
CA ILE A 101 -29.42 8.77 -13.23
C ILE A 101 -30.18 9.58 -14.30
N ALA A 102 -30.00 10.88 -14.31
CA ALA A 102 -30.66 11.80 -15.23
C ALA A 102 -29.83 11.98 -16.52
N LEU A 103 -30.53 12.05 -17.66
CA LEU A 103 -29.94 12.38 -18.96
C LEU A 103 -30.37 13.79 -19.36
N HIS A 104 -29.39 14.62 -19.69
CA HIS A 104 -29.57 16.03 -20.06
C HIS A 104 -29.26 16.28 -21.52
N ALA A 105 -30.00 17.19 -22.18
CA ALA A 105 -29.68 17.72 -23.48
C ALA A 105 -29.04 19.11 -23.33
N ILE A 106 -27.81 19.26 -23.77
CA ILE A 106 -27.03 20.50 -23.71
C ILE A 106 -26.91 21.10 -25.10
N LYS A 107 -27.26 22.38 -25.23
CA LYS A 107 -27.11 23.13 -26.49
C LYS A 107 -25.68 23.64 -26.62
N ILE A 108 -25.02 23.27 -27.70
CA ILE A 108 -23.70 23.78 -28.05
C ILE A 108 -23.88 25.06 -28.86
N THR A 109 -23.29 26.16 -28.40
CA THR A 109 -23.43 27.50 -29.02
C THR A 109 -22.17 27.90 -29.81
N THR A 110 -21.04 27.25 -29.58
CA THR A 110 -19.76 27.52 -30.23
C THR A 110 -19.54 26.62 -31.44
N ARG A 111 -18.80 27.09 -32.43
CA ARG A 111 -18.50 26.31 -33.66
C ARG A 111 -17.48 25.17 -33.41
N ASP A 112 -16.60 25.35 -32.42
CA ASP A 112 -15.56 24.37 -32.03
C ASP A 112 -16.06 23.33 -31.02
N GLY A 113 -17.35 23.41 -30.65
CA GLY A 113 -17.95 22.45 -29.71
C GLY A 113 -17.53 22.62 -28.25
N LYS A 114 -16.76 23.67 -27.94
CA LYS A 114 -16.30 23.98 -26.57
C LYS A 114 -17.33 24.79 -25.80
N ALA A 115 -17.24 24.77 -24.49
CA ALA A 115 -18.06 25.66 -23.65
C ALA A 115 -17.70 27.13 -23.90
N PRO A 116 -18.69 28.06 -23.96
CA PRO A 116 -18.41 29.49 -24.11
C PRO A 116 -17.70 30.10 -22.92
N LEU A 117 -17.75 29.45 -21.76
CA LEU A 117 -17.03 29.82 -20.54
C LEU A 117 -16.40 28.56 -19.96
N ASP A 118 -15.12 28.58 -19.69
CA ASP A 118 -14.43 27.46 -19.04
C ASP A 118 -14.12 27.76 -17.56
N GLY A 119 -13.73 26.72 -16.80
CA GLY A 119 -13.44 26.83 -15.38
C GLY A 119 -12.31 27.79 -15.02
N GLY A 120 -11.43 28.17 -15.95
CA GLY A 120 -10.37 29.16 -15.70
C GLY A 120 -10.90 30.58 -15.47
N ALA A 121 -12.18 30.82 -15.75
CA ALA A 121 -12.84 32.08 -15.44
C ALA A 121 -13.27 32.22 -13.96
N VAL A 122 -13.39 31.11 -13.25
CA VAL A 122 -13.76 31.10 -11.82
C VAL A 122 -12.52 31.35 -10.96
N VAL A 123 -12.58 32.41 -10.14
CA VAL A 123 -11.46 32.79 -9.24
C VAL A 123 -11.64 32.17 -7.88
N ASP A 124 -12.88 32.12 -7.38
CA ASP A 124 -13.21 31.52 -6.07
C ASP A 124 -14.63 30.95 -6.09
N ALA A 125 -14.80 29.87 -5.38
CA ALA A 125 -16.12 29.27 -5.11
C ALA A 125 -16.12 28.65 -3.72
N ARG A 126 -17.21 28.85 -2.99
CA ARG A 126 -17.36 28.33 -1.62
C ARG A 126 -18.80 28.03 -1.29
N GLN A 127 -19.00 27.08 -0.40
CA GLN A 127 -20.29 26.81 0.18
C GLN A 127 -20.64 27.89 1.20
N GLU A 128 -21.86 28.41 1.12
CA GLU A 128 -22.42 29.42 2.04
C GLU A 128 -23.84 28.99 2.44
N TYR A 129 -24.45 29.73 3.37
CA TYR A 129 -25.82 29.53 3.72
C TYR A 129 -26.66 30.71 3.26
N GLU A 130 -27.80 30.45 2.62
CA GLU A 130 -28.71 31.47 2.20
C GLU A 130 -29.31 32.21 3.41
N HIS A 131 -29.19 33.53 3.44
CA HIS A 131 -29.56 34.34 4.61
C HIS A 131 -31.04 34.17 5.05
N ASN A 132 -31.92 33.90 4.11
CA ASN A 132 -33.37 33.87 4.38
C ASN A 132 -33.88 32.46 4.70
N SER A 133 -33.29 31.42 4.10
CA SER A 133 -33.78 30.05 4.23
C SER A 133 -32.87 29.16 5.06
N GLY A 134 -31.62 29.57 5.30
CA GLY A 134 -30.57 28.75 5.96
C GLY A 134 -30.14 27.52 5.14
N ARG A 135 -30.52 27.43 3.87
CA ARG A 135 -30.13 26.30 3.00
C ARG A 135 -28.74 26.46 2.47
N PRO A 136 -27.99 25.35 2.26
CA PRO A 136 -26.68 25.39 1.62
C PRO A 136 -26.78 25.91 0.18
N VAL A 137 -25.93 26.82 -0.19
CA VAL A 137 -25.81 27.40 -1.52
C VAL A 137 -24.31 27.48 -1.89
N VAL A 138 -24.01 27.63 -3.17
CA VAL A 138 -22.66 27.81 -3.66
C VAL A 138 -22.50 29.23 -4.18
N SER A 139 -21.61 29.99 -3.55
CA SER A 139 -21.19 31.32 -4.01
C SER A 139 -19.98 31.17 -4.94
N MET A 140 -20.00 31.83 -6.09
CA MET A 140 -18.99 31.74 -7.13
C MET A 140 -18.61 33.16 -7.60
N ASN A 141 -17.32 33.41 -7.74
CA ASN A 141 -16.77 34.67 -8.26
C ASN A 141 -15.91 34.42 -9.49
N MET A 142 -16.06 35.25 -10.50
CA MET A 142 -15.33 35.18 -11.75
C MET A 142 -14.33 36.33 -11.91
N ASN A 143 -13.33 36.10 -12.77
CA ASN A 143 -12.42 37.16 -13.21
C ASN A 143 -13.14 38.16 -14.16
N GLY A 144 -12.51 39.29 -14.47
CA GLY A 144 -13.14 40.34 -15.25
C GLY A 144 -13.54 39.98 -16.67
N GLU A 145 -12.83 39.05 -17.32
CA GLU A 145 -13.19 38.54 -18.64
C GLU A 145 -14.36 37.55 -18.54
N GLY A 146 -14.28 36.62 -17.57
CA GLY A 146 -15.36 35.68 -17.29
C GLY A 146 -16.67 36.38 -16.95
N ALA A 147 -16.62 37.46 -16.15
CA ALA A 147 -17.80 38.25 -15.78
C ALA A 147 -18.52 38.85 -16.99
N LYS A 148 -17.79 39.30 -18.01
CA LYS A 148 -18.38 39.82 -19.28
C LYS A 148 -19.08 38.71 -20.08
N VAL A 149 -18.43 37.53 -20.19
CA VAL A 149 -18.99 36.39 -20.88
C VAL A 149 -20.21 35.86 -20.12
N TRP A 150 -20.12 35.81 -18.78
CA TRP A 150 -21.19 35.35 -17.90
C TRP A 150 -22.41 36.23 -17.95
N ALA A 151 -22.22 37.58 -17.95
CA ALA A 151 -23.32 38.54 -18.10
C ALA A 151 -24.08 38.33 -19.43
N ARG A 152 -23.35 38.09 -20.54
CA ARG A 152 -23.99 37.79 -21.81
C ARG A 152 -24.71 36.43 -21.79
N LEU A 153 -24.10 35.37 -21.27
CA LEU A 153 -24.70 34.05 -21.17
C LEU A 153 -25.94 34.06 -20.31
N THR A 154 -25.90 34.71 -19.14
CA THR A 154 -27.07 34.80 -18.27
C THR A 154 -28.18 35.63 -18.89
N LYS A 155 -27.85 36.74 -19.57
CA LYS A 155 -28.81 37.56 -20.29
C LYS A 155 -29.54 36.80 -21.39
N GLU A 156 -28.80 35.98 -22.20
CA GLU A 156 -29.38 35.22 -23.29
C GLU A 156 -30.19 34.01 -22.82
N ASN A 157 -30.04 33.58 -21.56
CA ASN A 157 -30.63 32.38 -21.00
C ASN A 157 -31.53 32.68 -19.76
N VAL A 158 -32.03 33.90 -19.60
CA VAL A 158 -33.01 34.20 -18.54
C VAL A 158 -34.22 33.29 -18.69
N GLY A 159 -34.64 32.63 -17.62
CA GLY A 159 -35.71 31.62 -17.63
C GLY A 159 -35.30 30.24 -18.15
N HIS A 160 -34.05 30.04 -18.55
CA HIS A 160 -33.52 28.78 -18.98
C HIS A 160 -32.39 28.31 -18.07
N SER A 161 -31.99 27.05 -18.17
CA SER A 161 -30.86 26.48 -17.38
C SER A 161 -29.53 26.69 -18.09
N ILE A 162 -28.49 26.90 -17.30
CA ILE A 162 -27.07 26.81 -17.75
C ILE A 162 -26.45 25.62 -17.07
N ALA A 163 -25.94 24.66 -17.86
CA ALA A 163 -25.31 23.47 -17.31
C ALA A 163 -23.84 23.72 -16.96
N ILE A 164 -23.43 23.22 -15.79
CA ILE A 164 -22.04 23.11 -15.37
C ILE A 164 -21.60 21.68 -15.68
N VAL A 165 -20.66 21.54 -16.59
CA VAL A 165 -20.19 20.24 -17.12
C VAL A 165 -18.74 20.03 -16.75
N LEU A 166 -18.41 18.85 -16.21
CA LEU A 166 -17.05 18.39 -15.92
C LEU A 166 -16.87 16.98 -16.48
N ASP A 167 -15.82 16.78 -17.25
CA ASP A 167 -15.45 15.48 -17.86
C ASP A 167 -16.60 14.78 -18.61
N GLY A 168 -17.45 15.57 -19.26
CA GLY A 168 -18.60 15.05 -20.02
C GLY A 168 -19.83 14.72 -19.19
N TYR A 169 -19.85 15.00 -17.88
CA TYR A 169 -20.99 14.83 -16.99
C TYR A 169 -21.55 16.18 -16.53
N VAL A 170 -22.86 16.26 -16.36
CA VAL A 170 -23.54 17.43 -15.81
C VAL A 170 -23.46 17.40 -14.28
N CYS A 171 -22.70 18.34 -13.70
CA CYS A 171 -22.60 18.49 -12.25
C CYS A 171 -23.82 19.19 -11.65
N SER A 172 -24.34 20.18 -12.36
CA SER A 172 -25.52 20.96 -11.98
C SER A 172 -26.05 21.71 -13.18
N SER A 173 -27.34 22.01 -13.20
CA SER A 173 -28.00 22.78 -14.27
C SER A 173 -28.96 23.83 -13.68
N PRO A 174 -28.47 24.84 -12.96
CA PRO A 174 -29.32 25.87 -12.34
C PRO A 174 -30.04 26.73 -13.40
N ASN A 175 -31.25 27.16 -13.05
CA ASN A 175 -32.00 28.12 -13.86
C ASN A 175 -31.49 29.53 -13.63
N VAL A 176 -31.46 30.33 -14.68
CA VAL A 176 -31.05 31.73 -14.65
C VAL A 176 -32.27 32.60 -14.33
N ASN A 177 -32.25 33.27 -13.21
CA ASN A 177 -33.32 34.17 -12.83
C ASN A 177 -33.20 35.54 -13.50
N ASP A 178 -32.00 36.10 -13.50
CA ASP A 178 -31.67 37.43 -14.02
C ASP A 178 -30.28 37.51 -14.69
N GLU A 179 -30.06 38.62 -15.43
CA GLU A 179 -28.73 38.95 -15.96
C GLU A 179 -27.73 39.26 -14.84
N ILE A 180 -26.60 38.56 -14.80
CA ILE A 180 -25.56 38.68 -13.75
C ILE A 180 -24.37 39.49 -14.29
N LYS A 181 -24.32 40.79 -14.01
CA LYS A 181 -23.28 41.71 -14.56
C LYS A 181 -21.96 41.71 -13.81
N GLY A 182 -21.97 41.37 -12.52
CA GLY A 182 -20.83 41.54 -11.62
C GLY A 182 -19.87 40.34 -11.53
N GLY A 183 -20.16 39.21 -12.20
CA GLY A 183 -19.35 37.99 -12.13
C GLY A 183 -19.44 37.23 -10.78
N SER A 184 -20.19 37.77 -9.82
CA SER A 184 -20.52 37.08 -8.58
C SER A 184 -21.89 36.43 -8.72
N SER A 185 -22.00 35.15 -8.45
CA SER A 185 -23.20 34.35 -8.62
C SER A 185 -23.43 33.43 -7.45
N GLN A 186 -24.72 33.22 -7.14
CA GLN A 186 -25.12 32.24 -6.14
C GLN A 186 -25.93 31.14 -6.82
N ILE A 187 -25.49 29.91 -6.65
CA ILE A 187 -26.18 28.71 -7.12
C ILE A 187 -26.99 28.15 -5.95
N SER A 188 -28.27 28.22 -6.06
CA SER A 188 -29.23 27.67 -5.07
C SER A 188 -29.89 26.41 -5.62
N GLY A 189 -30.23 25.48 -4.73
CA GLY A 189 -30.86 24.21 -5.08
C GLY A 189 -31.26 23.43 -3.82
N GLN A 190 -31.67 22.20 -4.01
CA GLN A 190 -31.89 21.26 -2.91
C GLN A 190 -30.59 20.54 -2.55
N PHE A 191 -29.52 21.29 -2.28
CA PHE A 191 -28.24 20.74 -1.90
C PHE A 191 -28.25 20.34 -0.41
N ASP A 192 -27.58 19.22 -0.11
CA ASP A 192 -27.07 19.03 1.23
C ASP A 192 -25.71 19.79 1.37
N VAL A 193 -25.18 19.87 2.61
CA VAL A 193 -23.93 20.61 2.88
C VAL A 193 -22.75 20.03 2.11
N LYS A 194 -22.71 18.71 1.96
CA LYS A 194 -21.64 18.00 1.28
C LYS A 194 -21.72 18.22 -0.24
N GLU A 195 -22.92 18.17 -0.81
CA GLU A 195 -23.12 18.43 -2.24
C GLU A 195 -22.74 19.86 -2.62
N ALA A 196 -23.13 20.85 -1.80
CA ALA A 196 -22.72 22.24 -2.00
C ALA A 196 -21.21 22.42 -1.90
N GLN A 197 -20.56 21.75 -0.95
CA GLN A 197 -19.11 21.77 -0.79
C GLN A 197 -18.39 21.10 -1.98
N ASP A 198 -18.87 19.95 -2.45
CA ASP A 198 -18.34 19.25 -3.62
C ASP A 198 -18.44 20.12 -4.87
N LEU A 199 -19.60 20.74 -5.11
CA LEU A 199 -19.80 21.65 -6.25
C LEU A 199 -18.89 22.88 -6.15
N ALA A 200 -18.74 23.47 -4.96
CA ALA A 200 -17.81 24.57 -4.74
C ALA A 200 -16.37 24.17 -5.04
N ASN A 201 -15.95 22.98 -4.62
CA ASN A 201 -14.60 22.46 -4.89
C ASN A 201 -14.39 22.23 -6.40
N ILE A 202 -15.37 21.68 -7.12
CA ILE A 202 -15.33 21.51 -8.58
C ILE A 202 -15.15 22.86 -9.28
N LEU A 203 -15.94 23.85 -8.91
CA LEU A 203 -15.88 25.20 -9.50
C LEU A 203 -14.53 25.90 -9.18
N LYS A 204 -14.04 25.74 -7.96
CA LYS A 204 -12.77 26.33 -7.51
C LYS A 204 -11.56 25.66 -8.14
N SER A 205 -11.61 24.36 -8.45
CA SER A 205 -10.49 23.64 -9.11
C SER A 205 -10.20 24.19 -10.50
N GLY A 206 -11.18 24.84 -11.13
CA GLY A 206 -11.00 25.55 -12.39
C GLY A 206 -10.60 24.63 -13.54
N LYS A 207 -9.86 25.21 -14.49
CA LYS A 207 -9.29 24.47 -15.61
C LYS A 207 -7.88 24.01 -15.27
N LEU A 208 -7.62 22.69 -15.45
CA LEU A 208 -6.25 22.18 -15.36
C LEU A 208 -5.36 22.83 -16.41
N PRO A 209 -4.14 23.28 -16.06
CA PRO A 209 -3.19 23.87 -17.01
C PRO A 209 -2.81 22.90 -18.14
N ALA A 210 -2.84 21.60 -17.85
CA ALA A 210 -2.63 20.51 -18.79
C ALA A 210 -3.63 19.38 -18.50
N PRO A 211 -3.99 18.58 -19.52
CA PRO A 211 -4.87 17.43 -19.28
C PRO A 211 -4.19 16.44 -18.34
N ALA A 212 -4.92 15.98 -17.33
CA ALA A 212 -4.49 14.88 -16.46
C ALA A 212 -4.87 13.54 -17.07
N ARG A 213 -3.98 12.54 -16.92
CA ARG A 213 -4.21 11.17 -17.36
C ARG A 213 -3.98 10.23 -16.19
N ILE A 214 -4.78 9.17 -16.08
CA ILE A 214 -4.58 8.11 -15.10
C ILE A 214 -3.45 7.21 -15.61
N ILE A 215 -2.32 7.24 -14.94
CA ILE A 215 -1.12 6.47 -15.29
C ILE A 215 -0.97 5.19 -14.48
N ALA A 216 -1.64 5.11 -13.34
CA ALA A 216 -1.74 3.91 -12.51
C ALA A 216 -3.04 3.95 -11.73
N ASP A 217 -3.69 2.81 -11.56
CA ASP A 217 -4.84 2.61 -10.67
C ASP A 217 -4.79 1.24 -10.01
N GLU A 218 -5.46 1.11 -8.88
CA GLU A 218 -5.62 -0.13 -8.16
C GLU A 218 -7.03 -0.21 -7.57
N ILE A 219 -7.74 -1.27 -7.91
CA ILE A 219 -9.08 -1.57 -7.40
C ILE A 219 -9.02 -2.88 -6.64
N VAL A 220 -9.41 -2.87 -5.37
CA VAL A 220 -9.49 -4.07 -4.53
C VAL A 220 -10.94 -4.33 -4.19
N GLY A 221 -11.44 -5.53 -4.55
CA GLY A 221 -12.81 -5.94 -4.28
C GLY A 221 -13.07 -6.16 -2.78
N PRO A 222 -14.34 -6.04 -2.34
CA PRO A 222 -14.71 -6.15 -0.92
C PRO A 222 -14.34 -7.49 -0.29
N SER A 223 -14.43 -8.59 -1.04
CA SER A 223 -14.10 -9.96 -0.58
C SER A 223 -12.61 -10.10 -0.24
N LEU A 224 -11.74 -9.74 -1.18
CA LEU A 224 -10.29 -9.79 -0.97
C LEU A 224 -9.85 -8.78 0.10
N GLY A 225 -10.47 -7.60 0.14
CA GLY A 225 -10.21 -6.60 1.18
C GLY A 225 -10.56 -7.13 2.57
N SER A 226 -11.74 -7.70 2.77
CA SER A 226 -12.18 -8.26 4.06
C SER A 226 -11.33 -9.46 4.50
N GLU A 227 -11.00 -10.37 3.59
CA GLU A 227 -10.12 -11.50 3.86
C GLU A 227 -8.71 -11.05 4.29
N SER A 228 -8.15 -10.08 3.57
CA SER A 228 -6.84 -9.51 3.88
C SER A 228 -6.80 -8.81 5.23
N ILE A 229 -7.86 -8.05 5.58
CA ILE A 229 -7.99 -7.39 6.89
C ILE A 229 -8.09 -8.45 7.99
N GLN A 230 -8.95 -9.46 7.84
CA GLN A 230 -9.15 -10.50 8.84
C GLN A 230 -7.89 -11.33 9.06
N SER A 231 -7.24 -11.78 7.99
CA SER A 231 -5.98 -12.54 8.06
C SER A 231 -4.86 -11.70 8.64
N GLY A 232 -4.76 -10.42 8.26
CA GLY A 232 -3.80 -9.46 8.81
C GLY A 232 -4.00 -9.25 10.32
N MET A 233 -5.23 -9.06 10.78
CA MET A 233 -5.56 -8.88 12.20
C MET A 233 -5.27 -10.13 13.03
N TRP A 234 -5.65 -11.32 12.55
CA TRP A 234 -5.36 -12.57 13.26
C TRP A 234 -3.85 -12.83 13.33
N SER A 235 -3.12 -12.64 12.22
CA SER A 235 -1.67 -12.81 12.23
C SER A 235 -0.97 -11.83 13.20
N PHE A 236 -1.46 -10.58 13.26
CA PHE A 236 -1.00 -9.58 14.22
C PHE A 236 -1.22 -10.03 15.67
N VAL A 237 -2.43 -10.47 16.03
CA VAL A 237 -2.75 -10.92 17.40
C VAL A 237 -1.92 -12.14 17.78
N ILE A 238 -1.78 -13.12 16.88
CA ILE A 238 -0.99 -14.32 17.11
C ILE A 238 0.49 -13.95 17.29
N ALA A 239 1.05 -13.11 16.40
CA ALA A 239 2.43 -12.63 16.50
C ALA A 239 2.67 -11.91 17.84
N PHE A 240 1.76 -11.03 18.24
CA PHE A 240 1.83 -10.32 19.50
C PHE A 240 1.85 -11.28 20.70
N CYS A 241 0.91 -12.23 20.77
CA CYS A 241 0.86 -13.23 21.83
C CYS A 241 2.13 -14.08 21.88
N LEU A 242 2.67 -14.47 20.71
CA LEU A 242 3.90 -15.25 20.64
C LEU A 242 5.12 -14.48 21.20
N VAL A 243 5.21 -13.17 20.92
CA VAL A 243 6.28 -12.33 21.47
C VAL A 243 6.16 -12.22 22.98
N LEU A 244 4.96 -12.00 23.53
CA LEU A 244 4.74 -11.96 24.99
C LEU A 244 5.18 -13.27 25.65
N VAL A 245 4.75 -14.40 25.08
CA VAL A 245 5.16 -15.73 25.58
C VAL A 245 6.68 -15.91 25.47
N TYR A 246 7.28 -15.50 24.34
CA TYR A 246 8.72 -15.56 24.11
C TYR A 246 9.49 -14.78 25.20
N MET A 247 9.07 -13.54 25.50
CA MET A 247 9.74 -12.71 26.50
C MET A 247 9.63 -13.29 27.92
N LEU A 248 8.45 -13.79 28.30
CA LEU A 248 8.27 -14.47 29.59
C LEU A 248 9.08 -15.77 29.69
N PHE A 249 9.13 -16.55 28.62
CA PHE A 249 9.88 -17.80 28.57
C PHE A 249 11.39 -17.56 28.63
N PHE A 250 11.89 -16.55 27.90
CA PHE A 250 13.32 -16.30 27.75
C PHE A 250 13.92 -15.51 28.92
N TYR A 251 13.22 -14.44 29.39
CA TYR A 251 13.74 -13.47 30.37
C TYR A 251 13.12 -13.55 31.75
N SER A 252 12.34 -14.56 32.07
CA SER A 252 11.62 -14.75 33.31
C SER A 252 10.44 -13.78 33.56
N LYS A 253 9.63 -14.09 34.60
CA LYS A 253 8.44 -13.30 34.93
C LYS A 253 8.73 -11.84 35.29
N GLY A 254 9.89 -11.52 35.89
CA GLY A 254 10.20 -10.15 36.30
C GLY A 254 10.59 -9.24 35.12
N ALA A 255 11.63 -9.61 34.41
CA ALA A 255 12.15 -8.85 33.27
C ALA A 255 11.25 -9.00 32.04
N GLY A 256 10.72 -10.22 31.79
CA GLY A 256 9.80 -10.48 30.67
C GLY A 256 8.54 -9.63 30.77
N LEU A 257 7.87 -9.60 31.92
CA LEU A 257 6.68 -8.78 32.12
C LEU A 257 6.94 -7.27 31.94
N ALA A 258 8.13 -6.79 32.35
CA ALA A 258 8.51 -5.40 32.12
C ALA A 258 8.64 -5.06 30.62
N ALA A 259 9.21 -5.98 29.82
CA ALA A 259 9.28 -5.85 28.38
C ALA A 259 7.89 -5.95 27.73
N ASP A 260 7.03 -6.86 28.21
CA ASP A 260 5.66 -7.04 27.70
C ASP A 260 4.80 -5.79 27.93
N ILE A 261 4.88 -5.18 29.11
CA ILE A 261 4.19 -3.91 29.38
C ILE A 261 4.73 -2.80 28.47
N ALA A 262 6.05 -2.73 28.28
CA ALA A 262 6.66 -1.75 27.37
C ALA A 262 6.22 -1.97 25.91
N LEU A 263 6.12 -3.22 25.47
CA LEU A 263 5.64 -3.58 24.14
C LEU A 263 4.17 -3.17 23.95
N PHE A 264 3.31 -3.46 24.94
CA PHE A 264 1.91 -3.03 24.91
C PHE A 264 1.81 -1.50 24.85
N THR A 265 2.61 -0.80 25.66
CA THR A 265 2.65 0.67 25.66
C THR A 265 3.18 1.22 24.33
N ASN A 266 4.15 0.54 23.71
CA ASN A 266 4.66 0.88 22.40
C ASN A 266 3.57 0.82 21.32
N LEU A 267 2.78 -0.26 21.30
CA LEU A 267 1.65 -0.38 20.38
C LEU A 267 0.61 0.71 20.60
N PHE A 268 0.30 1.01 21.84
CA PHE A 268 -0.63 2.09 22.17
C PHE A 268 -0.15 3.44 21.63
N PHE A 269 1.13 3.77 21.81
CA PHE A 269 1.69 5.01 21.24
C PHE A 269 1.76 4.98 19.72
N LEU A 270 2.14 3.85 19.13
CA LEU A 270 2.21 3.70 17.68
C LEU A 270 0.84 3.96 17.03
N PHE A 271 -0.22 3.28 17.51
CA PHE A 271 -1.57 3.49 17.01
C PHE A 271 -2.08 4.90 17.29
N GLY A 272 -1.76 5.46 18.47
CA GLY A 272 -2.12 6.83 18.81
C GLY A 272 -1.51 7.87 17.87
N VAL A 273 -0.23 7.72 17.53
CA VAL A 273 0.45 8.61 16.57
C VAL A 273 -0.12 8.42 15.16
N LEU A 274 -0.28 7.18 14.68
CA LEU A 274 -0.86 6.90 13.37
C LEU A 274 -2.26 7.49 13.21
N ALA A 275 -3.12 7.33 14.23
CA ALA A 275 -4.45 7.92 14.24
C ALA A 275 -4.41 9.46 14.27
N SER A 276 -3.49 10.05 15.03
CA SER A 276 -3.34 11.51 15.15
C SER A 276 -2.95 12.19 13.83
N ILE A 277 -2.10 11.53 13.02
CA ILE A 277 -1.69 12.06 11.70
C ILE A 277 -2.61 11.65 10.56
N GLY A 278 -3.68 10.89 10.84
CA GLY A 278 -4.59 10.37 9.81
C GLY A 278 -3.92 9.39 8.84
N ALA A 279 -2.93 8.62 9.29
CA ALA A 279 -2.21 7.69 8.44
C ALA A 279 -3.11 6.53 8.00
N VAL A 280 -3.05 6.20 6.72
CA VAL A 280 -3.76 5.03 6.16
C VAL A 280 -2.98 3.76 6.47
N LEU A 281 -3.67 2.78 7.04
CA LEU A 281 -3.08 1.47 7.34
C LEU A 281 -3.19 0.56 6.10
N THR A 282 -2.07 0.33 5.44
CA THR A 282 -1.95 -0.56 4.29
C THR A 282 -1.55 -1.98 4.72
N LEU A 283 -1.71 -3.00 3.87
CA LEU A 283 -1.24 -4.37 4.15
C LEU A 283 0.27 -4.43 4.47
N PRO A 284 1.15 -3.83 3.66
CA PRO A 284 2.56 -3.69 4.06
C PRO A 284 2.73 -2.89 5.36
N GLY A 285 1.87 -1.90 5.63
CA GLY A 285 1.87 -1.13 6.87
C GLY A 285 1.59 -2.00 8.10
N ILE A 286 0.63 -2.94 8.02
CA ILE A 286 0.39 -3.94 9.08
C ILE A 286 1.65 -4.80 9.29
N ALA A 287 2.27 -5.29 8.22
CA ALA A 287 3.51 -6.04 8.32
C ALA A 287 4.64 -5.19 8.95
N GLY A 288 4.70 -3.89 8.66
CA GLY A 288 5.60 -2.93 9.30
C GLY A 288 5.37 -2.82 10.81
N ILE A 289 4.12 -2.72 11.26
CA ILE A 289 3.77 -2.72 12.69
C ILE A 289 4.25 -4.00 13.36
N VAL A 290 3.97 -5.16 12.75
CA VAL A 290 4.36 -6.46 13.32
C VAL A 290 5.88 -6.64 13.33
N LEU A 291 6.58 -6.18 12.31
CA LEU A 291 8.04 -6.16 12.28
C LEU A 291 8.60 -5.26 13.40
N THR A 292 8.04 -4.08 13.58
CA THR A 292 8.46 -3.17 14.67
C THR A 292 8.20 -3.73 16.06
N MET A 293 7.17 -4.58 16.24
CA MET A 293 7.00 -5.34 17.49
C MET A 293 8.20 -6.27 17.75
N GLY A 294 8.64 -7.03 16.73
CA GLY A 294 9.83 -7.86 16.81
C GLY A 294 11.09 -7.06 17.18
N MET A 295 11.28 -5.92 16.50
CA MET A 295 12.43 -5.04 16.74
C MET A 295 12.34 -4.27 18.06
N SER A 296 11.15 -3.99 18.59
CA SER A 296 10.99 -3.27 19.85
C SER A 296 11.48 -4.07 21.06
N VAL A 297 11.49 -5.39 20.92
CA VAL A 297 12.03 -6.32 21.92
C VAL A 297 13.56 -6.31 21.91
N ASP A 298 14.20 -6.05 20.76
CA ASP A 298 15.66 -6.08 20.60
C ASP A 298 16.39 -5.12 21.55
N ALA A 299 15.88 -3.89 21.71
CA ALA A 299 16.45 -2.94 22.66
C ALA A 299 16.38 -3.45 24.12
N ASN A 300 15.27 -4.10 24.51
CA ASN A 300 15.13 -4.71 25.82
C ASN A 300 16.07 -5.91 25.99
N VAL A 301 16.22 -6.75 24.97
CA VAL A 301 17.17 -7.86 24.95
C VAL A 301 18.59 -7.35 25.20
N LEU A 302 19.02 -6.31 24.50
CA LEU A 302 20.33 -5.71 24.68
C LEU A 302 20.57 -5.21 26.11
N ILE A 303 19.59 -4.50 26.67
CA ILE A 303 19.64 -3.99 28.03
C ILE A 303 19.75 -5.16 29.02
N TYR A 304 18.93 -6.19 28.88
CA TYR A 304 18.90 -7.32 29.79
C TYR A 304 20.18 -8.15 29.75
N GLU A 305 20.76 -8.35 28.57
CA GLU A 305 22.07 -9.04 28.47
C GLU A 305 23.19 -8.23 29.16
N ARG A 306 23.19 -6.89 29.00
CA ARG A 306 24.15 -6.03 29.72
C ARG A 306 23.93 -6.05 31.23
N ILE A 307 22.68 -6.02 31.72
CA ILE A 307 22.37 -6.15 33.15
C ILE A 307 22.86 -7.51 33.68
N GLN A 308 22.69 -8.59 32.89
CA GLN A 308 23.17 -9.91 33.31
C GLN A 308 24.71 -9.97 33.36
N GLU A 309 25.42 -9.32 32.45
CA GLU A 309 26.88 -9.20 32.49
C GLU A 309 27.31 -8.53 33.81
N GLU A 310 26.67 -7.42 34.18
CA GLU A 310 26.98 -6.68 35.40
C GLU A 310 26.63 -7.48 36.70
N LEU A 311 25.52 -8.22 36.69
CA LEU A 311 25.13 -9.12 37.78
C LEU A 311 26.15 -10.25 37.97
N ARG A 312 26.64 -10.83 36.83
CA ARG A 312 27.68 -11.87 36.87
C ARG A 312 29.03 -11.33 37.35
N ALA A 313 29.30 -10.04 37.13
CA ALA A 313 30.47 -9.35 37.66
C ALA A 313 30.35 -9.09 39.18
N GLY A 314 29.26 -9.53 39.82
CA GLY A 314 29.05 -9.43 41.30
C GLY A 314 28.44 -8.11 41.75
N LYS A 315 27.94 -7.26 40.84
CA LYS A 315 27.28 -6.01 41.23
C LYS A 315 25.86 -6.28 41.76
N GLY A 316 25.44 -5.50 42.75
CA GLY A 316 24.05 -5.56 43.24
C GLY A 316 23.04 -5.12 42.16
N LEU A 317 21.80 -5.61 42.25
CA LEU A 317 20.74 -5.45 41.21
C LEU A 317 20.56 -4.01 40.74
N ARG A 318 20.44 -3.05 41.65
CA ARG A 318 20.23 -1.63 41.30
C ARG A 318 21.40 -1.03 40.50
N LEU A 319 22.63 -1.37 40.93
CA LEU A 319 23.84 -0.92 40.22
C LEU A 319 23.96 -1.60 38.86
N ALA A 320 23.67 -2.89 38.79
CA ALA A 320 23.67 -3.64 37.55
C ALA A 320 22.65 -3.09 36.53
N ILE A 321 21.44 -2.72 36.98
CA ILE A 321 20.44 -2.05 36.11
C ILE A 321 21.01 -0.71 35.62
N LYS A 322 21.54 0.14 36.51
CA LYS A 322 22.08 1.46 36.14
C LYS A 322 23.22 1.38 35.09
N GLU A 323 24.18 0.50 35.37
CA GLU A 323 25.35 0.33 34.48
C GLU A 323 24.97 -0.39 33.18
N GLY A 324 24.08 -1.38 33.22
CA GLY A 324 23.57 -2.10 32.07
C GLY A 324 22.90 -1.15 31.06
N TYR A 325 22.03 -0.25 31.51
CA TYR A 325 21.45 0.80 30.69
C TYR A 325 22.50 1.73 30.10
N LYS A 326 23.47 2.17 30.91
CA LYS A 326 24.54 3.07 30.46
C LYS A 326 25.38 2.44 29.35
N GLN A 327 25.72 1.15 29.47
CA GLN A 327 26.51 0.44 28.48
C GLN A 327 25.70 0.08 27.21
N ALA A 328 24.39 -0.23 27.37
CA ALA A 328 23.53 -0.57 26.25
C ALA A 328 23.16 0.63 25.39
N TYR A 329 23.10 1.85 25.97
CA TYR A 329 22.56 3.04 25.33
C TYR A 329 23.17 3.37 23.98
N SER A 330 24.53 3.35 23.88
CA SER A 330 25.21 3.64 22.61
C SER A 330 24.81 2.67 21.50
N ALA A 331 24.83 1.37 21.80
CA ALA A 331 24.53 0.33 20.82
C ALA A 331 23.03 0.35 20.39
N ILE A 332 22.12 0.69 21.30
CA ILE A 332 20.68 0.85 20.99
C ILE A 332 20.47 2.01 20.03
N ILE A 333 21.06 3.17 20.31
CA ILE A 333 20.91 4.34 19.42
C ILE A 333 21.51 4.06 18.06
N ASP A 334 22.73 3.53 18.00
CA ASP A 334 23.43 3.25 16.74
C ASP A 334 22.65 2.27 15.84
N GLY A 335 22.14 1.18 16.42
CA GLY A 335 21.36 0.20 15.68
C GLY A 335 20.05 0.77 15.14
N ASN A 336 19.34 1.55 15.97
CA ASN A 336 18.09 2.16 15.55
C ASN A 336 18.27 3.32 14.55
N VAL A 337 19.37 4.10 14.65
CA VAL A 337 19.71 5.13 13.66
C VAL A 337 19.93 4.53 12.29
N THR A 338 20.62 3.38 12.17
CA THR A 338 20.81 2.72 10.88
C THR A 338 19.50 2.26 10.26
N THR A 339 18.59 1.71 11.06
CA THR A 339 17.27 1.29 10.59
C THR A 339 16.37 2.50 10.25
N LEU A 340 16.48 3.60 11.00
CA LEU A 340 15.78 4.85 10.68
C LEU A 340 16.27 5.46 9.36
N LEU A 341 17.58 5.42 9.09
CA LEU A 341 18.12 5.90 7.81
C LEU A 341 17.51 5.14 6.63
N THR A 342 17.43 3.81 6.71
CA THR A 342 16.75 3.02 5.68
C THR A 342 15.24 3.28 5.63
N GLY A 343 14.59 3.48 6.77
CA GLY A 343 13.18 3.88 6.84
C GLY A 343 12.91 5.24 6.15
N PHE A 344 13.76 6.23 6.35
CA PHE A 344 13.64 7.52 5.67
C PHE A 344 13.90 7.42 4.16
N ILE A 345 14.88 6.61 3.75
CA ILE A 345 15.13 6.34 2.32
C ILE A 345 13.89 5.69 1.70
N LEU A 346 13.31 4.71 2.38
CA LEU A 346 12.10 4.03 1.94
C LEU A 346 10.89 4.98 1.89
N TYR A 347 10.78 5.91 2.83
CA TYR A 347 9.72 6.92 2.83
C TYR A 347 9.86 7.91 1.66
N TYR A 348 11.10 8.27 1.31
CA TYR A 348 11.37 9.22 0.23
C TYR A 348 11.20 8.61 -1.17
N PHE A 349 11.71 7.40 -1.37
CA PHE A 349 11.68 6.70 -2.67
C PHE A 349 10.44 5.80 -2.84
N GLY A 350 9.75 5.44 -1.76
CA GLY A 350 8.56 4.61 -1.80
C GLY A 350 7.31 5.39 -2.18
N GLU A 351 6.42 4.73 -2.88
CA GLU A 351 5.12 5.26 -3.28
C GLU A 351 3.99 4.36 -2.76
N GLY A 352 2.76 4.86 -2.76
CA GLY A 352 1.56 4.11 -2.41
C GLY A 352 1.67 3.33 -1.09
N PRO A 353 1.38 2.02 -1.09
CA PRO A 353 1.37 1.17 0.11
C PRO A 353 2.72 1.10 0.85
N ILE A 354 3.85 1.28 0.12
CA ILE A 354 5.20 1.22 0.71
C ILE A 354 5.47 2.43 1.60
N LYS A 355 4.97 3.59 1.20
CA LYS A 355 5.08 4.80 2.03
C LYS A 355 4.36 4.62 3.37
N GLY A 356 3.21 3.89 3.38
CA GLY A 356 2.52 3.46 4.59
C GLY A 356 3.40 2.55 5.47
N PHE A 357 4.07 1.56 4.88
CA PHE A 357 5.02 0.69 5.57
C PHE A 357 6.19 1.49 6.18
N ALA A 358 6.81 2.37 5.40
CA ALA A 358 7.92 3.20 5.88
C ALA A 358 7.48 4.12 7.05
N THR A 359 6.28 4.69 6.97
CA THR A 359 5.69 5.51 8.02
C THR A 359 5.53 4.73 9.32
N THR A 360 4.93 3.52 9.25
CA THR A 360 4.76 2.66 10.42
C THR A 360 6.09 2.22 11.01
N LEU A 361 7.08 1.91 10.17
CA LEU A 361 8.43 1.55 10.58
C LEU A 361 9.13 2.69 11.34
N ILE A 362 9.14 3.90 10.77
CA ILE A 362 9.79 5.08 11.38
C ILE A 362 9.14 5.40 12.73
N ILE A 363 7.81 5.52 12.78
CA ILE A 363 7.09 5.81 14.02
C ILE A 363 7.32 4.70 15.04
N GLY A 364 7.25 3.44 14.61
CA GLY A 364 7.47 2.28 15.47
C GLY A 364 8.86 2.25 16.10
N ILE A 365 9.90 2.64 15.37
CA ILE A 365 11.26 2.75 15.91
C ILE A 365 11.33 3.85 16.98
N PHE A 366 10.76 5.04 16.74
CA PHE A 366 10.76 6.11 17.74
C PHE A 366 9.99 5.73 19.00
N THR A 367 8.80 5.15 18.86
CA THR A 367 7.97 4.75 20.01
C THR A 367 8.60 3.57 20.76
N SER A 368 9.24 2.63 20.07
CA SER A 368 9.94 1.50 20.68
C SER A 368 11.17 1.94 21.49
N LEU A 369 11.96 2.88 20.94
CA LEU A 369 13.09 3.48 21.66
C LEU A 369 12.63 4.16 22.94
N PHE A 370 11.58 4.95 22.85
CA PHE A 370 11.00 5.60 24.03
C PHE A 370 10.57 4.56 25.08
N CYS A 371 9.85 3.53 24.68
CA CYS A 371 9.37 2.51 25.61
C CYS A 371 10.49 1.69 26.23
N ALA A 372 11.51 1.28 25.44
CA ALA A 372 12.62 0.50 25.97
C ALA A 372 13.51 1.31 26.93
N ILE A 373 13.79 2.58 26.62
CA ILE A 373 14.68 3.42 27.41
C ILE A 373 13.98 3.95 28.67
N PHE A 374 12.71 4.40 28.56
CA PHE A 374 12.02 5.05 29.66
C PHE A 374 11.04 4.13 30.39
N ILE A 375 10.11 3.50 29.70
CA ILE A 375 9.03 2.72 30.33
C ILE A 375 9.61 1.47 31.00
N THR A 376 10.39 0.67 30.28
CA THR A 376 11.03 -0.53 30.84
C THR A 376 11.92 -0.17 32.04
N ARG A 377 12.66 0.93 31.96
CA ARG A 377 13.52 1.38 33.06
C ARG A 377 12.73 1.76 34.30
N ILE A 378 11.65 2.54 34.14
CA ILE A 378 10.78 2.92 35.29
C ILE A 378 10.22 1.67 35.98
N ILE A 379 9.79 0.67 35.20
CA ILE A 379 9.23 -0.58 35.72
C ILE A 379 10.31 -1.35 36.48
N LEU A 380 11.50 -1.52 35.92
CA LEU A 380 12.62 -2.23 36.52
C LEU A 380 13.16 -1.52 37.77
N ASP A 381 13.31 -0.19 37.72
CA ASP A 381 13.74 0.60 38.90
C ASP A 381 12.75 0.49 40.04
N ASN A 382 11.43 0.52 39.77
CA ASN A 382 10.39 0.33 40.78
C ASN A 382 10.35 -1.12 41.31
N ALA A 383 10.50 -2.10 40.43
CA ALA A 383 10.55 -3.51 40.83
C ALA A 383 11.76 -3.80 41.71
N SER A 384 12.94 -3.23 41.41
CA SER A 384 14.16 -3.39 42.17
C SER A 384 14.12 -2.71 43.57
N LYS A 385 13.25 -1.68 43.73
CA LYS A 385 13.02 -1.06 45.07
C LYS A 385 12.20 -1.95 45.99
N LYS A 386 11.28 -2.72 45.40
CA LYS A 386 10.36 -3.58 46.15
C LYS A 386 10.93 -4.98 46.42
N ASN A 387 11.75 -5.48 45.52
CA ASN A 387 12.28 -6.83 45.53
C ASN A 387 13.68 -6.89 44.91
N ASP A 388 14.69 -7.25 45.71
CA ASP A 388 16.07 -7.42 45.24
C ASP A 388 16.28 -8.69 44.38
N ASN A 389 15.22 -9.47 44.11
CA ASN A 389 15.28 -10.78 43.48
C ASN A 389 14.66 -10.78 42.05
N VAL A 390 14.76 -9.66 41.29
CA VAL A 390 14.35 -9.62 39.89
C VAL A 390 15.32 -10.45 39.06
N ARG A 391 14.83 -11.53 38.47
CA ARG A 391 15.63 -12.40 37.60
C ARG A 391 15.48 -11.98 36.14
N PHE A 392 16.59 -12.05 35.38
CA PHE A 392 16.65 -11.74 33.96
C PHE A 392 16.81 -12.98 33.08
N THR A 393 16.79 -14.17 33.65
CA THR A 393 16.84 -15.45 32.93
C THR A 393 15.92 -16.46 33.61
N THR A 394 15.44 -17.39 32.81
CA THR A 394 14.79 -18.60 33.32
C THR A 394 15.85 -19.69 33.60
N PRO A 395 15.56 -20.73 34.38
CA PRO A 395 16.48 -21.85 34.58
C PRO A 395 16.90 -22.50 33.26
N PHE A 396 16.02 -22.51 32.26
CA PHE A 396 16.26 -23.09 30.96
C PHE A 396 17.22 -22.24 30.10
N THR A 397 17.07 -20.92 30.14
CA THR A 397 17.87 -19.99 29.33
C THR A 397 19.14 -19.49 30.01
N ALA A 398 19.34 -19.75 31.32
CA ALA A 398 20.46 -19.21 32.07
C ALA A 398 21.85 -19.59 31.47
N ASN A 399 21.98 -20.82 30.98
CA ASN A 399 23.24 -21.35 30.41
C ASN A 399 23.22 -21.45 28.88
N TRP A 400 22.13 -21.00 28.21
CA TRP A 400 22.01 -21.10 26.76
C TRP A 400 23.03 -20.20 26.06
N LEU A 401 23.85 -20.77 25.17
CA LEU A 401 24.92 -20.12 24.42
C LEU A 401 25.90 -19.27 25.26
N ARG A 402 26.11 -19.66 26.54
CA ARG A 402 26.93 -18.89 27.48
C ARG A 402 28.43 -19.13 27.27
N ASP A 403 28.84 -20.39 27.24
CA ASP A 403 30.24 -20.78 27.22
C ASP A 403 30.64 -21.36 25.85
N VAL A 404 30.19 -20.71 24.78
CA VAL A 404 30.53 -21.09 23.41
C VAL A 404 31.86 -20.44 23.03
N HIS A 405 32.81 -21.26 22.54
CA HIS A 405 34.08 -20.82 22.04
C HIS A 405 34.24 -21.30 20.60
N PHE A 406 33.54 -20.63 19.66
CA PHE A 406 33.62 -20.96 18.25
C PHE A 406 34.72 -20.11 17.60
N PRO A 407 35.73 -20.70 16.87
CA PRO A 407 36.83 -19.98 16.25
C PRO A 407 36.39 -19.38 14.90
N PHE A 408 35.61 -18.29 14.94
CA PHE A 408 35.04 -17.65 13.74
C PHE A 408 36.10 -17.19 12.74
N LEU A 409 37.14 -16.48 13.23
CA LEU A 409 38.18 -15.94 12.38
C LEU A 409 39.18 -16.99 11.92
N GLU A 410 39.43 -18.02 12.69
CA GLU A 410 40.28 -19.13 12.24
C GLU A 410 39.60 -19.88 11.09
N ARG A 411 38.26 -20.12 11.21
CA ARG A 411 37.46 -20.82 10.21
C ARG A 411 36.90 -19.90 9.12
N ARG A 412 37.32 -18.62 9.05
CA ARG A 412 36.76 -17.64 8.07
C ARG A 412 36.83 -18.08 6.63
N LYS A 413 37.90 -18.90 6.26
CA LYS A 413 38.00 -19.46 4.92
C LYS A 413 36.80 -20.36 4.57
N VAL A 414 36.32 -21.15 5.54
CA VAL A 414 35.10 -21.98 5.36
C VAL A 414 33.86 -21.08 5.16
N GLY A 415 33.74 -20.04 5.99
CA GLY A 415 32.67 -19.05 5.83
C GLY A 415 32.69 -18.39 4.45
N TYR A 416 33.83 -17.94 3.97
CA TYR A 416 33.98 -17.37 2.63
C TYR A 416 33.69 -18.38 1.51
N THR A 417 34.08 -19.63 1.66
CA THR A 417 33.79 -20.67 0.66
C THR A 417 32.28 -20.93 0.58
N VAL A 418 31.61 -21.11 1.72
CA VAL A 418 30.17 -21.34 1.77
C VAL A 418 29.41 -20.13 1.22
N SER A 419 29.73 -18.92 1.69
CA SER A 419 29.11 -17.68 1.17
C SER A 419 29.39 -17.47 -0.31
N GLY A 420 30.63 -17.79 -0.76
CA GLY A 420 31.00 -17.70 -2.18
C GLY A 420 30.20 -18.66 -3.06
N ILE A 421 30.04 -19.91 -2.63
CA ILE A 421 29.22 -20.91 -3.37
C ILE A 421 27.77 -20.45 -3.45
N ILE A 422 27.16 -20.02 -2.32
CA ILE A 422 25.80 -19.54 -2.28
C ILE A 422 25.65 -18.33 -3.22
N THR A 423 26.56 -17.37 -3.13
CA THR A 423 26.53 -16.16 -3.98
C THR A 423 26.64 -16.53 -5.47
N VAL A 424 27.55 -17.45 -5.84
CA VAL A 424 27.69 -17.90 -7.23
C VAL A 424 26.43 -18.60 -7.73
N VAL A 425 25.86 -19.51 -6.94
CA VAL A 425 24.58 -20.18 -7.29
C VAL A 425 23.46 -19.16 -7.48
N CYS A 426 23.36 -18.18 -6.58
CA CYS A 426 22.38 -17.10 -6.67
C CYS A 426 22.59 -16.25 -7.94
N LEU A 427 23.83 -15.84 -8.23
CA LEU A 427 24.14 -15.06 -9.43
C LEU A 427 23.86 -15.88 -10.71
N VAL A 428 24.26 -17.15 -10.76
CA VAL A 428 23.95 -18.02 -11.90
C VAL A 428 22.44 -18.12 -12.12
N SER A 429 21.66 -18.32 -11.05
CA SER A 429 20.18 -18.34 -11.16
C SER A 429 19.63 -17.01 -11.69
N MET A 430 20.11 -15.88 -11.17
CA MET A 430 19.67 -14.55 -11.60
C MET A 430 19.94 -14.30 -13.11
N PHE A 431 21.07 -14.80 -13.65
CA PHE A 431 21.41 -14.63 -15.06
C PHE A 431 20.77 -15.66 -15.98
N THR A 432 20.50 -16.88 -15.51
CA THR A 432 19.95 -17.96 -16.35
C THR A 432 18.43 -18.01 -16.32
N ARG A 433 17.82 -17.87 -15.14
CA ARG A 433 16.36 -17.91 -14.95
C ARG A 433 15.72 -16.53 -14.96
N GLY A 434 16.51 -15.47 -14.65
CA GLY A 434 16.00 -14.12 -14.50
C GLY A 434 15.16 -13.92 -13.26
N PHE A 435 14.27 -12.95 -13.32
CA PHE A 435 13.36 -12.57 -12.23
C PHE A 435 11.93 -12.59 -12.72
N ASP A 436 11.04 -13.02 -11.87
CA ASP A 436 9.61 -12.83 -11.98
C ASP A 436 9.28 -11.37 -11.57
N LYS A 437 9.07 -10.49 -12.55
CA LYS A 437 8.89 -9.05 -12.32
C LYS A 437 7.41 -8.72 -12.32
N GLY A 438 6.93 -8.11 -11.23
CA GLY A 438 5.59 -7.54 -11.17
C GLY A 438 5.37 -6.37 -12.14
N ILE A 439 4.12 -6.00 -12.34
CA ILE A 439 3.74 -4.90 -13.25
C ILE A 439 4.34 -3.55 -12.83
N ASP A 440 4.67 -3.37 -11.57
CA ASP A 440 5.36 -2.18 -11.06
C ASP A 440 6.69 -1.92 -11.78
N PHE A 441 7.32 -2.97 -12.33
CA PHE A 441 8.63 -2.89 -13.02
C PHE A 441 8.56 -3.07 -14.52
N VAL A 442 7.50 -3.68 -15.04
CA VAL A 442 7.38 -3.97 -16.49
C VAL A 442 6.23 -3.23 -17.16
N GLY A 443 5.37 -2.60 -16.38
CA GLY A 443 4.10 -2.07 -16.84
C GLY A 443 3.12 -3.18 -17.22
N GLY A 444 1.84 -2.90 -17.16
CA GLY A 444 0.82 -3.88 -17.51
C GLY A 444 -0.48 -3.68 -16.72
N ARG A 445 -1.40 -4.61 -16.95
CA ARG A 445 -2.63 -4.77 -16.16
C ARG A 445 -2.62 -6.14 -15.51
N THR A 446 -2.94 -6.18 -14.23
CA THR A 446 -3.08 -7.43 -13.47
C THR A 446 -4.48 -7.52 -12.90
N TYR A 447 -5.09 -8.68 -13.09
CA TYR A 447 -6.41 -9.01 -12.55
C TYR A 447 -6.29 -10.24 -11.65
N THR A 448 -6.88 -10.18 -10.46
CA THR A 448 -7.07 -11.36 -9.62
C THR A 448 -8.53 -11.78 -9.74
N VAL A 449 -8.75 -13.00 -10.20
CA VAL A 449 -10.10 -13.57 -10.43
C VAL A 449 -10.26 -14.80 -9.58
N ALA A 450 -11.38 -14.88 -8.83
CA ALA A 450 -11.77 -16.06 -8.08
C ALA A 450 -12.93 -16.77 -8.79
N PHE A 451 -12.84 -18.09 -8.89
CA PHE A 451 -13.86 -18.94 -9.49
C PHE A 451 -14.54 -19.79 -8.40
N ASP A 452 -15.74 -20.28 -8.69
CA ASP A 452 -16.47 -21.18 -7.79
C ASP A 452 -15.84 -22.58 -7.71
N GLN A 453 -15.04 -22.96 -8.73
CA GLN A 453 -14.38 -24.25 -8.84
C GLN A 453 -12.89 -24.09 -9.14
N PRO A 454 -12.04 -25.06 -8.80
CA PRO A 454 -10.64 -25.10 -9.19
C PRO A 454 -10.48 -24.99 -10.71
N VAL A 455 -9.50 -24.22 -11.16
CA VAL A 455 -9.20 -23.98 -12.58
C VAL A 455 -7.76 -24.35 -12.91
N GLU A 456 -7.56 -24.87 -14.14
CA GLU A 456 -6.21 -25.16 -14.65
C GLU A 456 -5.63 -23.91 -15.31
N VAL A 457 -4.51 -23.44 -14.79
CA VAL A 457 -3.84 -22.19 -15.20
C VAL A 457 -3.52 -22.20 -16.71
N GLU A 458 -3.05 -23.33 -17.26
CA GLU A 458 -2.72 -23.46 -18.67
C GLU A 458 -3.95 -23.27 -19.57
N LYS A 459 -5.08 -23.85 -19.20
CA LYS A 459 -6.33 -23.73 -19.97
C LYS A 459 -6.89 -22.30 -19.93
N VAL A 460 -6.78 -21.65 -18.76
CA VAL A 460 -7.15 -20.23 -18.63
C VAL A 460 -6.26 -19.36 -19.51
N ALA A 461 -4.95 -19.61 -19.53
CA ALA A 461 -4.00 -18.87 -20.37
C ALA A 461 -4.28 -19.08 -21.86
N GLU A 462 -4.60 -20.28 -22.29
CA GLU A 462 -4.96 -20.60 -23.70
C GLU A 462 -6.27 -19.91 -24.10
N SER A 463 -7.29 -19.93 -23.25
CA SER A 463 -8.57 -19.27 -23.51
C SER A 463 -8.38 -17.75 -23.66
N LEU A 464 -7.59 -17.14 -22.80
CA LEU A 464 -7.29 -15.71 -22.84
C LEU A 464 -6.38 -15.36 -24.04
N ALA A 465 -5.45 -16.24 -24.42
CA ALA A 465 -4.60 -16.04 -25.59
C ALA A 465 -5.42 -15.95 -26.90
N ALA A 466 -6.49 -16.73 -26.99
CA ALA A 466 -7.40 -16.68 -28.13
C ALA A 466 -8.11 -15.33 -28.30
N VAL A 467 -8.36 -14.61 -27.19
CA VAL A 467 -9.09 -13.35 -27.17
C VAL A 467 -8.14 -12.14 -27.26
N TYR A 468 -7.02 -12.17 -26.53
CA TYR A 468 -6.03 -11.08 -26.55
C TYR A 468 -5.09 -11.12 -27.77
N GLY A 469 -5.04 -12.25 -28.50
CA GLY A 469 -4.08 -12.43 -29.60
C GLY A 469 -2.64 -12.68 -29.14
N SER A 470 -2.39 -12.67 -27.81
CA SER A 470 -1.13 -13.02 -27.17
C SER A 470 -1.43 -13.66 -25.82
N ALA A 471 -0.63 -14.65 -25.41
CA ALA A 471 -0.83 -15.32 -24.15
C ALA A 471 -0.52 -14.37 -22.99
N PRO A 472 -1.48 -14.07 -22.08
CA PRO A 472 -1.19 -13.39 -20.84
C PRO A 472 -0.45 -14.33 -19.89
N GLU A 473 0.23 -13.76 -18.92
CA GLU A 473 0.80 -14.54 -17.83
C GLU A 473 -0.31 -14.88 -16.83
N VAL A 474 -0.54 -16.17 -16.61
CA VAL A 474 -1.56 -16.65 -15.66
C VAL A 474 -0.85 -17.46 -14.58
N LYS A 475 -1.12 -17.14 -13.32
CA LYS A 475 -0.55 -17.83 -12.15
C LYS A 475 -1.64 -18.14 -11.14
N THR A 476 -1.48 -19.23 -10.40
CA THR A 476 -2.32 -19.49 -9.22
C THR A 476 -2.10 -18.42 -8.16
N PHE A 477 -3.16 -17.96 -7.51
CA PHE A 477 -3.11 -16.94 -6.47
C PHE A 477 -3.98 -17.37 -5.27
N GLY A 478 -3.33 -17.77 -4.19
CA GLY A 478 -4.03 -18.15 -2.95
C GLY A 478 -4.53 -19.59 -2.95
N GLY A 479 -5.58 -19.88 -3.67
CA GLY A 479 -6.20 -21.20 -3.80
C GLY A 479 -6.20 -21.69 -5.25
N ASP A 480 -6.55 -22.97 -5.45
CA ASP A 480 -6.65 -23.57 -6.79
C ASP A 480 -7.81 -22.99 -7.63
N ASN A 481 -8.70 -22.25 -6.99
CA ASN A 481 -9.82 -21.56 -7.62
C ASN A 481 -9.57 -20.06 -7.83
N GLN A 482 -8.35 -19.56 -7.57
CA GLN A 482 -8.00 -18.16 -7.79
C GLN A 482 -6.79 -18.05 -8.70
N VAL A 483 -6.89 -17.18 -9.69
CA VAL A 483 -5.78 -16.91 -10.61
C VAL A 483 -5.45 -15.43 -10.66
N ARG A 484 -4.17 -15.15 -10.84
CA ARG A 484 -3.66 -13.83 -11.18
C ARG A 484 -3.30 -13.83 -12.66
N ILE A 485 -3.89 -12.90 -13.40
CA ILE A 485 -3.75 -12.76 -14.85
C ILE A 485 -3.06 -11.44 -15.12
N THR A 486 -1.87 -11.48 -15.73
CA THR A 486 -1.10 -10.28 -16.07
C THR A 486 -1.02 -10.15 -17.59
N THR A 487 -1.41 -9.01 -18.14
CA THR A 487 -1.38 -8.73 -19.55
C THR A 487 -0.76 -7.36 -19.86
N LYS A 488 -0.05 -7.29 -21.01
CA LYS A 488 0.46 -6.04 -21.57
C LYS A 488 -0.37 -5.56 -22.76
N TYR A 489 -1.50 -6.22 -23.03
CA TYR A 489 -2.35 -5.85 -24.15
C TYR A 489 -2.79 -4.39 -24.03
N LYS A 490 -2.59 -3.61 -25.10
CA LYS A 490 -2.89 -2.16 -25.15
C LYS A 490 -2.37 -1.34 -23.97
N ILE A 491 -1.20 -1.67 -23.45
CA ILE A 491 -0.63 -0.93 -22.31
C ILE A 491 -0.18 0.49 -22.66
N GLU A 492 0.14 0.74 -23.94
CA GLU A 492 0.51 2.07 -24.45
C GLU A 492 -0.71 2.98 -24.62
N ASP A 493 -1.92 2.40 -24.71
CA ASP A 493 -3.18 3.14 -24.78
C ASP A 493 -3.63 3.52 -23.36
N GLU A 494 -3.46 4.78 -23.00
CA GLU A 494 -3.74 5.30 -21.66
C GLU A 494 -5.22 5.71 -21.43
N GLY A 495 -6.07 5.56 -22.45
CA GLY A 495 -7.50 5.91 -22.37
C GLY A 495 -8.33 4.91 -21.58
N THR A 496 -9.39 5.38 -20.91
CA THR A 496 -10.37 4.53 -20.22
C THR A 496 -11.09 3.57 -21.16
N GLU A 497 -11.27 3.94 -22.45
CA GLU A 497 -11.84 3.07 -23.47
C GLU A 497 -11.00 1.80 -23.69
N ALA A 498 -9.67 1.89 -23.59
CA ALA A 498 -8.79 0.74 -23.69
C ALA A 498 -8.93 -0.18 -22.47
N ASP A 499 -9.14 0.37 -21.29
CA ASP A 499 -9.35 -0.42 -20.06
C ASP A 499 -10.67 -1.19 -20.14
N ASP A 500 -11.76 -0.53 -20.57
CA ASP A 500 -13.07 -1.15 -20.77
C ASP A 500 -13.02 -2.29 -21.81
N GLU A 501 -12.24 -2.12 -22.88
CA GLU A 501 -12.04 -3.15 -23.91
C GLU A 501 -11.25 -4.34 -23.34
N VAL A 502 -10.15 -4.09 -22.62
CA VAL A 502 -9.36 -5.15 -21.98
C VAL A 502 -10.19 -5.96 -21.00
N GLU A 503 -11.03 -5.30 -20.19
CA GLU A 503 -11.94 -5.96 -19.26
C GLU A 503 -13.07 -6.75 -19.97
N ALA A 504 -13.55 -6.24 -21.11
CA ALA A 504 -14.53 -6.97 -21.91
C ALA A 504 -13.94 -8.26 -22.49
N LEU A 505 -12.72 -8.19 -23.02
CA LEU A 505 -11.97 -9.33 -23.52
C LEU A 505 -11.63 -10.33 -22.40
N LEU A 506 -11.25 -9.82 -21.21
CA LEU A 506 -11.03 -10.66 -20.02
C LEU A 506 -12.29 -11.48 -19.68
N TYR A 507 -13.44 -10.81 -19.61
CA TYR A 507 -14.71 -11.49 -19.34
C TYR A 507 -15.03 -12.52 -20.42
N GLU A 508 -14.85 -12.20 -21.69
CA GLU A 508 -15.14 -13.10 -22.81
C GLU A 508 -14.24 -14.36 -22.78
N GLY A 509 -12.95 -14.20 -22.51
CA GLY A 509 -12.02 -15.31 -22.38
C GLY A 509 -12.25 -16.18 -21.13
N LEU A 510 -12.84 -15.63 -20.08
CA LEU A 510 -13.13 -16.37 -18.83
C LEU A 510 -14.56 -16.89 -18.75
N LYS A 511 -15.44 -16.56 -19.67
CA LYS A 511 -16.86 -16.89 -19.64
C LYS A 511 -17.15 -18.37 -19.50
N SER A 512 -16.31 -19.24 -20.07
CA SER A 512 -16.45 -20.71 -19.99
C SER A 512 -16.15 -21.27 -18.58
N TYR A 513 -15.54 -20.50 -17.70
CA TYR A 513 -15.21 -20.87 -16.33
C TYR A 513 -16.18 -20.27 -15.29
N LEU A 514 -17.13 -19.46 -15.75
CA LEU A 514 -18.15 -18.82 -14.93
C LEU A 514 -19.48 -19.59 -15.01
N PRO A 515 -20.34 -19.48 -14.00
CA PRO A 515 -21.70 -20.05 -14.06
C PRO A 515 -22.50 -19.50 -15.25
N ASP A 516 -23.37 -20.36 -15.81
CA ASP A 516 -24.22 -19.97 -16.93
C ASP A 516 -25.09 -18.76 -16.59
N GLY A 517 -25.03 -17.74 -17.45
CA GLY A 517 -25.83 -16.51 -17.28
C GLY A 517 -25.14 -15.41 -16.45
N THR A 518 -23.90 -15.58 -16.03
CA THR A 518 -23.12 -14.51 -15.37
C THR A 518 -22.95 -13.33 -16.34
N SER A 519 -23.41 -12.13 -15.97
CA SER A 519 -23.20 -10.92 -16.77
C SER A 519 -21.80 -10.33 -16.52
N LYS A 520 -21.33 -9.43 -17.44
CA LYS A 520 -20.05 -8.73 -17.26
C LYS A 520 -20.03 -7.94 -15.93
N GLU A 521 -21.14 -7.30 -15.57
CA GLU A 521 -21.24 -6.52 -14.34
C GLU A 521 -21.06 -7.41 -13.10
N VAL A 522 -21.71 -8.58 -13.06
CA VAL A 522 -21.57 -9.55 -11.99
C VAL A 522 -20.14 -10.11 -11.94
N PHE A 523 -19.53 -10.37 -13.09
CA PHE A 523 -18.14 -10.78 -13.16
C PHE A 523 -17.19 -9.73 -12.55
N LEU A 524 -17.38 -8.47 -12.91
CA LEU A 524 -16.54 -7.37 -12.41
C LEU A 524 -16.74 -7.09 -10.91
N SER A 525 -17.95 -7.34 -10.35
CA SER A 525 -18.26 -7.10 -8.94
C SER A 525 -17.87 -8.27 -8.03
N ASP A 526 -18.12 -9.51 -8.45
CA ASP A 526 -18.10 -10.68 -7.58
C ASP A 526 -16.89 -11.57 -7.83
N TYR A 527 -16.49 -11.75 -9.08
CA TYR A 527 -15.40 -12.64 -9.48
C TYR A 527 -14.06 -11.93 -9.62
N ARG A 528 -14.03 -10.70 -10.17
CA ARG A 528 -12.81 -9.90 -10.22
C ARG A 528 -12.52 -9.31 -8.85
N GLN A 529 -11.64 -9.92 -8.11
CA GLN A 529 -11.30 -9.50 -6.74
C GLN A 529 -10.34 -8.31 -6.71
N MET A 530 -9.49 -8.17 -7.74
CA MET A 530 -8.51 -7.09 -7.81
C MET A 530 -8.23 -6.72 -9.27
N SER A 531 -8.04 -5.44 -9.53
CA SER A 531 -7.54 -4.90 -10.79
C SER A 531 -6.47 -3.86 -10.48
N GLN A 532 -5.32 -3.97 -11.15
CA GLN A 532 -4.21 -3.02 -11.02
C GLN A 532 -3.67 -2.71 -12.42
N LYS A 533 -3.44 -1.42 -12.69
CA LYS A 533 -2.82 -0.92 -13.93
C LYS A 533 -1.60 -0.10 -13.57
N VAL A 534 -0.51 -0.32 -14.27
CA VAL A 534 0.72 0.49 -14.17
C VAL A 534 1.19 0.82 -15.58
N GLY A 535 1.25 2.10 -15.91
CA GLY A 535 1.74 2.57 -17.20
C GLY A 535 3.26 2.34 -17.36
N PRO A 536 3.78 2.22 -18.60
CA PRO A 536 5.19 1.96 -18.86
C PRO A 536 6.13 3.03 -18.29
N ALA A 537 5.74 4.30 -18.34
CA ALA A 537 6.53 5.41 -17.78
C ALA A 537 6.70 5.30 -16.27
N VAL A 538 5.61 4.96 -15.56
CA VAL A 538 5.64 4.75 -14.10
C VAL A 538 6.52 3.56 -13.75
N ALA A 539 6.40 2.45 -14.48
CA ALA A 539 7.22 1.26 -14.26
C ALA A 539 8.72 1.53 -14.44
N GLU A 540 9.09 2.38 -15.43
CA GLU A 540 10.49 2.80 -15.61
C GLU A 540 10.97 3.67 -14.44
N ASP A 541 10.16 4.62 -13.99
CA ASP A 541 10.51 5.51 -12.87
C ASP A 541 10.64 4.71 -11.57
N VAL A 542 9.71 3.79 -11.29
CA VAL A 542 9.76 2.88 -10.14
C VAL A 542 11.03 2.01 -10.19
N THR A 543 11.35 1.43 -11.35
CA THR A 543 12.58 0.63 -11.53
C THR A 543 13.83 1.45 -11.21
N ARG A 544 13.91 2.67 -11.73
CA ARG A 544 15.03 3.57 -11.50
C ARG A 544 15.13 3.97 -10.02
N ALA A 545 14.00 4.33 -9.40
CA ALA A 545 13.93 4.66 -7.99
C ALA A 545 14.35 3.49 -7.10
N ALA A 546 13.92 2.26 -7.41
CA ALA A 546 14.30 1.06 -6.67
C ALA A 546 15.81 0.80 -6.68
N ILE A 547 16.46 0.89 -7.85
CA ILE A 547 17.92 0.70 -7.96
C ILE A 547 18.67 1.78 -7.17
N TRP A 548 18.29 3.04 -7.35
CA TRP A 548 18.96 4.16 -6.67
C TRP A 548 18.73 4.14 -5.16
N SER A 549 17.56 3.72 -4.68
CA SER A 549 17.27 3.62 -3.24
C SER A 549 18.19 2.62 -2.55
N VAL A 550 18.44 1.44 -3.14
CA VAL A 550 19.35 0.43 -2.60
C VAL A 550 20.78 0.93 -2.61
N ILE A 551 21.25 1.51 -3.72
CA ILE A 551 22.61 2.06 -3.83
C ILE A 551 22.82 3.18 -2.81
N PHE A 552 21.86 4.09 -2.71
CA PHE A 552 21.91 5.20 -1.77
C PHE A 552 21.88 4.73 -0.31
N ALA A 553 21.07 3.72 0.01
CA ALA A 553 21.03 3.12 1.33
C ALA A 553 22.39 2.54 1.73
N LEU A 554 23.01 1.76 0.85
CA LEU A 554 24.35 1.18 1.10
C LEU A 554 25.42 2.27 1.28
N LEU A 555 25.35 3.35 0.48
CA LEU A 555 26.28 4.47 0.58
C LEU A 555 26.12 5.23 1.90
N VAL A 556 24.88 5.57 2.29
CA VAL A 556 24.58 6.29 3.54
C VAL A 556 25.02 5.46 4.75
N ILE A 557 24.77 4.16 4.73
CA ILE A 557 25.19 3.23 5.78
C ILE A 557 26.72 3.15 5.83
N PHE A 558 27.40 3.08 4.68
CA PHE A 558 28.86 3.08 4.63
C PHE A 558 29.43 4.33 5.31
N VAL A 559 28.93 5.51 4.93
CA VAL A 559 29.38 6.79 5.49
C VAL A 559 29.09 6.85 6.99
N TYR A 560 27.87 6.44 7.41
CA TYR A 560 27.51 6.43 8.83
C TYR A 560 28.48 5.57 9.66
N ILE A 561 28.75 4.32 9.22
CA ILE A 561 29.63 3.41 9.94
C ILE A 561 31.09 3.92 9.92
N MET A 562 31.54 4.45 8.79
CA MET A 562 32.87 5.03 8.67
C MET A 562 33.08 6.17 9.69
N VAL A 563 32.10 7.06 9.82
CA VAL A 563 32.15 8.17 10.79
C VAL A 563 32.04 7.64 12.22
N ARG A 564 31.12 6.71 12.47
CA ARG A 564 30.83 6.19 13.81
C ARG A 564 31.98 5.39 14.41
N PHE A 565 32.68 4.59 13.61
CA PHE A 565 33.81 3.78 14.05
C PHE A 565 35.18 4.38 13.72
N SER A 566 35.21 5.56 13.08
CA SER A 566 36.44 6.29 12.72
C SER A 566 37.44 5.47 11.87
N LYS A 567 36.99 4.36 11.25
CA LYS A 567 37.80 3.48 10.41
C LYS A 567 36.93 2.95 9.26
N TRP A 568 37.33 3.25 8.02
CA TRP A 568 36.61 2.84 6.81
C TRP A 568 36.50 1.31 6.64
N GLN A 569 37.40 0.55 7.26
CA GLN A 569 37.43 -0.92 7.20
C GLN A 569 36.16 -1.55 7.77
N TYR A 570 35.58 -0.97 8.82
CA TYR A 570 34.30 -1.42 9.38
C TYR A 570 33.16 -1.13 8.41
N GLY A 571 33.14 0.07 7.81
CA GLY A 571 32.17 0.44 6.79
C GLY A 571 32.19 -0.49 5.58
N ALA A 572 33.40 -0.77 5.06
CA ALA A 572 33.57 -1.67 3.93
C ALA A 572 33.14 -3.11 4.24
N GLY A 573 33.52 -3.65 5.41
CA GLY A 573 33.08 -4.98 5.84
C GLY A 573 31.57 -5.09 5.97
N ALA A 574 30.94 -4.07 6.57
CA ALA A 574 29.49 -4.00 6.71
C ALA A 574 28.78 -3.97 5.36
N VAL A 575 29.16 -3.06 4.45
CA VAL A 575 28.52 -2.91 3.13
C VAL A 575 28.68 -4.17 2.29
N LEU A 576 29.83 -4.82 2.31
CA LEU A 576 30.02 -6.10 1.60
C LEU A 576 29.14 -7.21 2.20
N GLY A 577 28.94 -7.24 3.52
CA GLY A 577 27.99 -8.14 4.16
C GLY A 577 26.55 -7.86 3.72
N LEU A 578 26.15 -6.60 3.66
CA LEU A 578 24.82 -6.19 3.19
C LEU A 578 24.60 -6.50 1.70
N ALA A 579 25.62 -6.26 0.86
CA ALA A 579 25.56 -6.61 -0.55
C ALA A 579 25.41 -8.13 -0.74
N HIS A 580 26.16 -8.93 0.03
CA HIS A 580 25.99 -10.38 0.06
C HIS A 580 24.56 -10.76 0.43
N ASN A 581 23.97 -10.18 1.48
CA ASN A 581 22.59 -10.48 1.90
C ASN A 581 21.60 -10.15 0.80
N THR A 582 21.73 -8.98 0.19
CA THR A 582 20.86 -8.54 -0.92
C THR A 582 20.96 -9.51 -2.10
N ILE A 583 22.17 -9.91 -2.50
CA ILE A 583 22.36 -10.86 -3.60
C ILE A 583 21.75 -12.23 -3.27
N VAL A 584 21.89 -12.70 -2.03
CA VAL A 584 21.32 -14.00 -1.63
C VAL A 584 19.80 -13.95 -1.62
N VAL A 585 19.17 -12.89 -1.10
CA VAL A 585 17.70 -12.75 -1.11
C VAL A 585 17.17 -12.68 -2.55
N LEU A 586 17.77 -11.83 -3.40
CA LEU A 586 17.43 -11.74 -4.83
C LEU A 586 17.61 -13.08 -5.54
N GLY A 587 18.74 -13.74 -5.29
CA GLY A 587 19.06 -15.02 -5.92
C GLY A 587 18.11 -16.14 -5.51
N LEU A 588 17.69 -16.20 -4.25
CA LEU A 588 16.70 -17.16 -3.79
C LEU A 588 15.31 -16.90 -4.40
N PHE A 589 14.92 -15.65 -4.59
CA PHE A 589 13.69 -15.30 -5.32
C PHE A 589 13.77 -15.81 -6.77
N SER A 590 14.88 -15.57 -7.46
CA SER A 590 15.11 -16.12 -8.80
C SER A 590 15.13 -17.67 -8.83
N LEU A 591 15.77 -18.30 -7.84
CA LEU A 591 15.95 -19.75 -7.79
C LEU A 591 14.66 -20.49 -7.47
N LEU A 592 13.85 -19.97 -6.54
CA LEU A 592 12.66 -20.61 -6.02
C LEU A 592 11.38 -20.19 -6.74
N ALA A 593 11.44 -19.21 -7.67
CA ALA A 593 10.29 -18.81 -8.47
C ALA A 593 9.68 -20.02 -9.21
N GLY A 594 8.37 -20.20 -9.05
CA GLY A 594 7.61 -21.31 -9.63
C GLY A 594 7.69 -22.66 -8.87
N PHE A 595 8.50 -22.76 -7.80
CA PHE A 595 8.54 -23.97 -6.97
C PHE A 595 7.70 -23.88 -5.69
N LEU A 596 7.42 -22.65 -5.24
CA LEU A 596 6.67 -22.43 -4.01
C LEU A 596 5.19 -22.17 -4.30
N PRO A 597 4.28 -22.55 -3.37
CA PRO A 597 2.83 -22.38 -3.54
C PRO A 597 2.36 -20.92 -3.32
N PHE A 598 3.22 -19.94 -3.52
CA PHE A 598 2.92 -18.51 -3.45
C PHE A 598 3.85 -17.74 -4.39
N SER A 599 3.41 -16.55 -4.81
CA SER A 599 4.16 -15.73 -5.76
C SER A 599 5.44 -15.17 -5.14
N LEU A 600 6.55 -15.28 -5.89
CA LEU A 600 7.84 -14.65 -5.62
C LEU A 600 8.11 -13.53 -6.63
N GLU A 601 7.08 -12.78 -7.00
CA GLU A 601 7.23 -11.61 -7.85
C GLU A 601 8.06 -10.54 -7.17
N ILE A 602 8.93 -9.92 -7.95
CA ILE A 602 9.64 -8.71 -7.55
C ILE A 602 8.70 -7.54 -7.86
N ASP A 603 8.06 -7.03 -6.84
CA ASP A 603 7.19 -5.86 -6.83
C ASP A 603 7.80 -4.74 -5.98
N GLN A 604 7.10 -3.64 -5.85
CA GLN A 604 7.54 -2.56 -4.96
C GLN A 604 7.65 -3.02 -3.50
N ALA A 605 6.77 -3.92 -3.02
CA ALA A 605 6.83 -4.43 -1.66
C ALA A 605 8.10 -5.24 -1.41
N PHE A 606 8.57 -6.00 -2.40
CA PHE A 606 9.84 -6.69 -2.33
C PHE A 606 11.04 -5.74 -2.14
N ILE A 607 11.05 -4.58 -2.81
CA ILE A 607 12.10 -3.57 -2.62
C ILE A 607 12.07 -3.02 -1.19
N ALA A 608 10.87 -2.81 -0.64
CA ALA A 608 10.73 -2.42 0.76
C ALA A 608 11.28 -3.50 1.71
N ALA A 609 11.08 -4.79 1.41
CA ALA A 609 11.66 -5.88 2.16
C ALA A 609 13.20 -5.85 2.10
N ILE A 610 13.80 -5.68 0.92
CA ILE A 610 15.26 -5.58 0.74
C ILE A 610 15.84 -4.43 1.57
N LEU A 611 15.28 -3.23 1.46
CA LEU A 611 15.75 -2.07 2.24
C LEU A 611 15.59 -2.29 3.74
N THR A 612 14.52 -2.94 4.15
CA THR A 612 14.29 -3.29 5.56
C THR A 612 15.31 -4.32 6.06
N VAL A 613 15.59 -5.35 5.26
CA VAL A 613 16.64 -6.36 5.56
C VAL A 613 18.00 -5.70 5.69
N VAL A 614 18.33 -4.76 4.81
CA VAL A 614 19.55 -3.97 4.88
C VAL A 614 19.62 -3.20 6.20
N GLY A 615 18.53 -2.50 6.57
CA GLY A 615 18.44 -1.75 7.83
C GLY A 615 18.50 -2.62 9.08
N TYR A 616 17.87 -3.78 9.05
CA TYR A 616 17.87 -4.73 10.18
C TYR A 616 19.22 -5.45 10.33
N SER A 617 19.77 -5.97 9.23
CA SER A 617 21.03 -6.74 9.26
C SER A 617 22.20 -5.90 9.71
N ILE A 618 22.21 -4.60 9.42
CA ILE A 618 23.27 -3.72 9.88
C ILE A 618 23.24 -3.50 11.39
N ASN A 619 22.07 -3.55 12.03
CA ASN A 619 21.95 -3.44 13.49
C ASN A 619 22.81 -4.50 14.21
N ASP A 620 22.69 -5.77 13.81
CA ASP A 620 23.52 -6.85 14.35
C ASP A 620 25.01 -6.61 14.12
N THR A 621 25.38 -6.19 12.91
CA THR A 621 26.78 -5.91 12.54
C THR A 621 27.38 -4.77 13.38
N VAL A 622 26.63 -3.69 13.57
CA VAL A 622 27.04 -2.51 14.37
C VAL A 622 27.32 -2.91 15.82
N VAL A 623 26.48 -3.73 16.40
CA VAL A 623 26.65 -4.17 17.80
C VAL A 623 27.85 -5.11 17.95
N VAL A 624 28.08 -6.01 16.98
CA VAL A 624 29.28 -6.82 16.96
C VAL A 624 30.54 -5.92 16.86
N PHE A 625 30.51 -4.91 15.99
CA PHE A 625 31.62 -3.96 15.87
C PHE A 625 31.84 -3.10 17.11
N ASP A 626 30.78 -2.69 17.79
CA ASP A 626 30.88 -1.96 19.06
C ASP A 626 31.51 -2.85 20.13
N ARG A 627 31.11 -4.13 20.19
CA ARG A 627 31.72 -5.12 21.10
C ARG A 627 33.20 -5.38 20.79
N ILE A 628 33.57 -5.48 19.52
CA ILE A 628 34.96 -5.61 19.13
C ILE A 628 35.79 -4.39 19.56
N ARG A 629 35.24 -3.18 19.39
CA ARG A 629 35.88 -1.95 19.85
C ARG A 629 36.06 -1.93 21.37
N GLU A 630 35.02 -2.32 22.12
CA GLU A 630 35.08 -2.45 23.58
C GLU A 630 36.16 -3.43 24.03
N TYR A 631 36.22 -4.61 23.43
CA TYR A 631 37.20 -5.64 23.77
C TYR A 631 38.65 -5.20 23.43
N HIS A 632 38.87 -4.45 22.37
CA HIS A 632 40.20 -3.86 22.08
C HIS A 632 40.61 -2.86 23.15
N HIS A 633 39.69 -2.10 23.72
CA HIS A 633 39.98 -1.20 24.84
C HIS A 633 40.26 -1.95 26.14
N LEU A 634 39.52 -3.03 26.39
CA LEU A 634 39.69 -3.85 27.60
C LEU A 634 40.98 -4.70 27.54
N TYR A 635 41.37 -5.21 26.37
CA TYR A 635 42.49 -6.13 26.19
C TYR A 635 43.48 -5.64 25.14
N PRO A 636 44.16 -4.48 25.33
CA PRO A 636 44.98 -3.84 24.32
C PRO A 636 46.27 -4.60 24.00
N LYS A 637 46.64 -5.57 24.82
CA LYS A 637 47.87 -6.40 24.66
C LYS A 637 47.63 -7.76 24.02
N ARG A 638 46.35 -8.19 23.88
CA ARG A 638 46.05 -9.48 23.25
C ARG A 638 46.07 -9.37 21.73
N ASP A 639 46.28 -10.52 21.08
CA ASP A 639 46.26 -10.59 19.62
C ASP A 639 44.87 -10.17 19.08
N ASP A 640 44.87 -9.46 17.96
CA ASP A 640 43.68 -8.94 17.30
C ASP A 640 42.67 -10.03 16.92
N LEU A 641 43.18 -11.23 16.54
CA LEU A 641 42.36 -12.39 16.22
C LEU A 641 41.62 -12.89 17.47
N GLU A 642 42.34 -13.10 18.57
CA GLU A 642 41.78 -13.59 19.84
C GLU A 642 40.72 -12.61 20.39
N VAL A 643 41.06 -11.32 20.35
CA VAL A 643 40.13 -10.26 20.83
C VAL A 643 38.84 -10.22 20.01
N THR A 644 38.98 -10.33 18.70
CA THR A 644 37.81 -10.29 17.79
C THR A 644 36.97 -11.56 17.94
N ASP A 645 37.59 -12.77 18.04
CA ASP A 645 36.83 -14.00 18.27
C ASP A 645 36.14 -14.02 19.65
N ALA A 646 36.78 -13.52 20.68
CA ALA A 646 36.18 -13.40 22.02
C ALA A 646 34.99 -12.43 22.00
N ALA A 647 35.11 -11.30 21.29
CA ALA A 647 34.00 -10.36 21.13
C ALA A 647 32.82 -10.99 20.39
N LEU A 648 33.07 -11.70 19.29
CA LEU A 648 32.03 -12.43 18.53
C LEU A 648 31.29 -13.44 19.41
N ASN A 649 32.04 -14.30 20.12
CA ASN A 649 31.45 -15.31 21.00
C ASN A 649 30.59 -14.66 22.11
N SER A 650 31.02 -13.51 22.67
CA SER A 650 30.27 -12.79 23.70
C SER A 650 28.94 -12.20 23.20
N THR A 651 28.78 -11.98 21.88
CA THR A 651 27.57 -11.43 21.28
C THR A 651 26.58 -12.50 20.80
N LEU A 652 27.00 -13.77 20.71
CA LEU A 652 26.18 -14.85 20.13
C LEU A 652 24.80 -14.97 20.75
N ARG A 653 24.74 -15.05 22.08
CA ARG A 653 23.48 -15.22 22.81
C ARG A 653 22.49 -14.10 22.46
N ARG A 654 22.96 -12.87 22.42
CA ARG A 654 22.17 -11.72 22.07
C ARG A 654 21.71 -11.79 20.62
N THR A 655 22.64 -11.97 19.68
CA THR A 655 22.36 -12.02 18.24
C THR A 655 21.33 -13.10 17.90
N PHE A 656 21.45 -14.29 18.47
CA PHE A 656 20.45 -15.34 18.29
C PHE A 656 19.10 -15.01 18.96
N SER A 657 19.10 -14.40 20.14
CA SER A 657 17.86 -14.04 20.84
C SER A 657 17.08 -12.97 20.06
N THR A 658 17.75 -11.94 19.53
CA THR A 658 17.10 -10.87 18.76
C THR A 658 16.58 -11.39 17.41
N SER A 659 17.40 -12.15 16.69
CA SER A 659 16.98 -12.76 15.43
C SER A 659 15.82 -13.74 15.63
N LEU A 660 15.85 -14.55 16.70
CA LEU A 660 14.79 -15.53 17.01
C LEU A 660 13.48 -14.83 17.35
N SER A 661 13.49 -13.76 18.16
CA SER A 661 12.27 -13.00 18.47
C SER A 661 11.61 -12.45 17.22
N THR A 662 12.38 -11.86 16.31
CA THR A 662 11.86 -11.30 15.05
C THR A 662 11.43 -12.41 14.07
N LEU A 663 12.16 -13.54 14.01
CA LEU A 663 11.77 -14.69 13.19
C LEU A 663 10.46 -15.31 13.63
N VAL A 664 10.21 -15.44 14.95
CA VAL A 664 8.93 -15.95 15.49
C VAL A 664 7.76 -15.07 15.05
N VAL A 665 7.95 -13.75 15.09
CA VAL A 665 6.96 -12.77 14.64
C VAL A 665 6.68 -12.92 13.15
N LEU A 666 7.71 -12.90 12.33
CA LEU A 666 7.58 -13.00 10.88
C LEU A 666 7.02 -14.37 10.46
N LEU A 667 7.38 -15.45 11.16
CA LEU A 667 6.83 -16.77 10.90
C LEU A 667 5.33 -16.82 11.18
N ALA A 668 4.87 -16.16 12.23
CA ALA A 668 3.44 -16.04 12.51
C ALA A 668 2.69 -15.33 11.36
N ILE A 669 3.24 -14.21 10.85
CA ILE A 669 2.64 -13.53 9.69
C ILE A 669 2.72 -14.40 8.43
N PHE A 670 3.82 -15.11 8.23
CA PHE A 670 3.98 -15.97 7.05
C PHE A 670 2.96 -17.11 7.00
N ILE A 671 2.66 -17.70 8.16
CA ILE A 671 1.71 -18.81 8.29
C ILE A 671 0.26 -18.32 8.27
N PHE A 672 -0.07 -17.30 9.06
CA PHE A 672 -1.44 -16.85 9.32
C PHE A 672 -1.84 -15.59 8.52
N GLY A 673 -0.89 -14.91 7.90
CA GLY A 673 -1.14 -13.75 7.04
C GLY A 673 -1.72 -14.14 5.69
N GLY A 674 -2.40 -13.19 5.06
CA GLY A 674 -2.98 -13.36 3.72
C GLY A 674 -1.93 -13.64 2.64
N THR A 675 -2.36 -14.24 1.55
CA THR A 675 -1.49 -14.63 0.43
C THR A 675 -0.77 -13.45 -0.21
N SER A 676 -1.39 -12.28 -0.21
CA SER A 676 -0.84 -11.05 -0.79
C SER A 676 0.47 -10.57 -0.15
N ILE A 677 0.74 -10.92 1.12
CA ILE A 677 1.96 -10.49 1.83
C ILE A 677 3.00 -11.59 1.99
N LYS A 678 2.71 -12.83 1.56
CA LYS A 678 3.63 -13.99 1.76
C LYS A 678 4.99 -13.77 1.11
N GLY A 679 5.05 -13.29 -0.12
CA GLY A 679 6.31 -13.00 -0.81
C GLY A 679 7.16 -11.97 -0.06
N PHE A 680 6.55 -10.87 0.35
CA PHE A 680 7.18 -9.83 1.16
C PHE A 680 7.75 -10.37 2.49
N VAL A 681 6.92 -11.10 3.24
CA VAL A 681 7.35 -11.68 4.53
C VAL A 681 8.41 -12.75 4.36
N PHE A 682 8.35 -13.54 3.28
CA PHE A 682 9.39 -14.51 2.92
C PHE A 682 10.75 -13.85 2.66
N ALA A 683 10.77 -12.72 1.94
CA ALA A 683 11.98 -11.94 1.75
C ALA A 683 12.59 -11.46 3.07
N LEU A 684 11.75 -11.00 4.00
CA LEU A 684 12.17 -10.59 5.34
C LEU A 684 12.71 -11.78 6.16
N LEU A 685 12.03 -12.92 6.15
CA LEU A 685 12.47 -14.14 6.86
C LEU A 685 13.86 -14.59 6.40
N ILE A 686 14.03 -14.75 5.09
CA ILE A 686 15.33 -15.11 4.51
C ILE A 686 16.37 -14.04 4.83
N GLY A 687 16.00 -12.79 4.65
CA GLY A 687 16.89 -11.66 4.88
C GLY A 687 17.43 -11.60 6.31
N ILE A 688 16.62 -11.88 7.32
CA ILE A 688 17.06 -11.93 8.73
C ILE A 688 17.96 -13.14 8.97
N ILE A 689 17.62 -14.32 8.46
CA ILE A 689 18.45 -15.52 8.61
C ILE A 689 19.84 -15.29 7.98
N VAL A 690 19.86 -14.83 6.74
CA VAL A 690 21.09 -14.54 6.00
C VAL A 690 21.85 -13.38 6.63
N GLY A 691 21.16 -12.34 7.12
CA GLY A 691 21.73 -11.20 7.82
C GLY A 691 22.46 -11.59 9.10
N THR A 692 21.83 -12.43 9.93
CA THR A 692 22.44 -12.97 11.15
C THR A 692 23.70 -13.80 10.83
N TYR A 693 23.61 -14.66 9.81
CA TYR A 693 24.76 -15.42 9.33
C TYR A 693 25.88 -14.50 8.83
N SER A 694 25.55 -13.53 8.00
CA SER A 694 26.58 -12.70 7.34
C SER A 694 27.28 -11.74 8.30
N SER A 695 26.62 -11.26 9.36
CA SER A 695 27.25 -10.40 10.38
C SER A 695 28.40 -11.13 11.08
N LEU A 696 28.25 -12.43 11.31
CA LEU A 696 29.26 -13.28 11.99
C LEU A 696 30.33 -13.83 11.04
N PHE A 697 29.93 -14.31 9.85
CA PHE A 697 30.81 -15.07 8.94
C PHE A 697 31.28 -14.29 7.72
N VAL A 698 30.72 -13.14 7.41
CA VAL A 698 31.08 -12.33 6.23
C VAL A 698 31.57 -10.94 6.64
N ALA A 699 30.70 -10.12 7.23
CA ALA A 699 30.99 -8.72 7.52
C ALA A 699 32.16 -8.55 8.52
N THR A 700 32.12 -9.28 9.63
CA THR A 700 33.16 -9.17 10.66
C THR A 700 34.50 -9.73 10.21
N PRO A 701 34.60 -10.93 9.60
CA PRO A 701 35.86 -11.41 9.05
C PRO A 701 36.43 -10.52 7.94
N LEU A 702 35.60 -9.92 7.07
CA LEU A 702 36.06 -8.97 6.05
C LEU A 702 36.61 -7.69 6.69
N ALA A 703 35.93 -7.14 7.69
CA ALA A 703 36.43 -5.98 8.42
C ALA A 703 37.78 -6.26 9.11
N TYR A 704 37.94 -7.47 9.67
CA TYR A 704 39.21 -7.92 10.24
C TYR A 704 40.33 -7.99 9.18
N GLU A 705 40.07 -8.62 8.01
CA GLU A 705 41.05 -8.70 6.92
C GLU A 705 41.46 -7.32 6.40
N PHE A 706 40.50 -6.40 6.24
CA PHE A 706 40.80 -5.02 5.83
C PHE A 706 41.62 -4.28 6.89
N ARG A 707 41.36 -4.50 8.18
CA ARG A 707 42.16 -3.91 9.26
C ARG A 707 43.59 -4.48 9.23
N LYS A 708 43.72 -5.81 9.07
CA LYS A 708 45.01 -6.47 9.01
C LYS A 708 45.84 -6.02 7.81
N ARG A 709 45.21 -5.83 6.63
CA ARG A 709 45.89 -5.49 5.38
C ARG A 709 46.18 -4.00 5.24
N PHE A 710 45.27 -3.15 5.66
CA PHE A 710 45.30 -1.69 5.42
C PHE A 710 45.35 -0.87 6.72
N GLY A 711 45.29 -1.50 7.89
CA GLY A 711 45.48 -0.82 9.17
C GLY A 711 46.94 -0.37 9.29
N LYS A 712 47.18 0.91 9.62
CA LYS A 712 48.49 1.36 10.05
C LYS A 712 48.87 0.54 11.29
N LYS A 713 50.04 -0.10 11.31
CA LYS A 713 50.64 -0.62 12.54
C LYS A 713 50.78 0.57 13.49
N GLU A 714 49.92 0.67 14.48
CA GLU A 714 50.15 1.59 15.60
C GLU A 714 51.43 1.13 16.27
N THR A 715 52.54 1.79 15.96
CA THR A 715 53.79 1.61 16.65
C THR A 715 53.55 2.04 18.08
N THR A 716 53.51 1.09 18.98
CA THR A 716 53.40 1.32 20.43
C THR A 716 54.66 2.10 20.82
N VAL A 717 54.55 3.45 20.84
CA VAL A 717 55.53 4.29 21.49
C VAL A 717 55.33 4.09 22.98
N VAL A 718 56.05 3.12 23.52
CA VAL A 718 56.24 3.01 24.96
C VAL A 718 57.01 4.27 25.36
N LYS A 719 56.31 5.32 25.80
CA LYS A 719 56.92 6.37 26.60
C LYS A 719 57.34 5.72 27.93
N LYS A 720 58.65 5.61 28.09
CA LYS A 720 59.33 5.30 29.36
C LYS A 720 58.95 6.33 30.43
#